data_036cb9e1293b18bbca67ad5a636c1b4b
#
_entry.id   036cb9e1293b18bbca67ad5a636c1b4b
#
_cell.length_a   1.000
_cell.length_b   1.000
_cell.length_c   1.000
_cell.angle_alpha   90.00
_cell.angle_beta   90.00
_cell.angle_gamma   90.00
#
_symmetry.space_group_name_H-M   'P 1'
#
loop_
_entity.id
_entity.type
_entity.pdbx_description
1 polymer ?
#
loop_
_entity_poly.entity_id
_entity_poly.type
_entity_poly.pdbx_seq_one_letter_code
_entity_poly.pdbx_strand_id
1 'polypeptide(L)'
;MSILCDSFLSIDNTGEEFVKRRSEITNTFKTLKAQIGKLDGLLEESMFECCSQGREQEYKLYKGLVYSCKRLLADLGGLRRSLEFKWELVEYYEELRGNDDQISDEAMQRTEQSAAASDIDHREIEKPEELINLFIYHLGPSAKSFVFTMNQILGGKFYDEEDTINNTATQYMHSLEIAKELYEFHQTEAIDSLYKHDIFAKHEGMDEKINQEEVAATCANFSFSVTQMSIELENYLNLMISLYDYKESPKRSYGFLKFWKRDAYSHADAERSQLIPIELDTEKKSFGYSIWKMLKFTRGVDFQFGFRVGLGALILASLAFLDSTRHIFNEWRGEWALVTYCIIMNKSLGGTAMTVKWRFLGTFIGAFLAYWVWQLFFPVVSIMAVSGFLVSLPCFDIILNWKANNAFGRFILLTYNLTVLYSYTMSLSGIPNDGNDWEGGGDPIIWEIAFHRYFGVSLGVIWALLITMTLFPVTARGRIKRGLSVLWLRMGLIWRRGALNSHLDEYQQKKLDGLRGLKVCHSIMGELRTLLKQAPMELRLKGAFPTEIYTKLMDGTEGVLDAYENLNSIVDVDPILSPIEGVVLDNLNEEITELQNRVFSMFYMLASALKLGLPLAGDPASTENAMLKLLSKLADVRKTVEARKEVGKSAGLKNTDFVLFYSYCLVTNFIVNELTSLMEELIHLYGQLDEESVQFI
;
A
#
# COMPACT_ATOMS: atom_id res chain seq x y z
N MET A 1 18.56 6.22 3.95
CA MET A 1 19.07 5.93 5.29
C MET A 1 19.99 7.04 5.80
N SER A 2 21.11 7.34 5.17
CA SER A 2 22.05 8.41 5.61
C SER A 2 21.31 9.74 5.83
N ILE A 3 20.52 10.21 4.88
CA ILE A 3 19.76 11.46 4.99
C ILE A 3 18.81 11.46 6.20
N LEU A 4 18.13 10.33 6.48
CA LEU A 4 17.24 10.21 7.65
C LEU A 4 18.02 10.30 8.96
N CYS A 5 19.13 9.54 9.07
CA CYS A 5 19.95 9.54 10.28
C CYS A 5 20.68 10.89 10.47
N ASP A 6 21.22 11.48 9.40
CA ASP A 6 21.88 12.78 9.48
C ASP A 6 20.89 13.88 9.87
N SER A 7 19.64 13.82 9.37
CA SER A 7 18.56 14.76 9.76
C SER A 7 18.10 14.55 11.21
N PHE A 8 18.05 13.31 11.70
CA PHE A 8 17.73 13.06 13.12
C PHE A 8 18.86 13.52 14.04
N LEU A 9 20.11 13.31 13.65
CA LEU A 9 21.30 13.64 14.42
C LEU A 9 21.76 15.10 14.24
N SER A 10 21.08 15.91 13.41
CA SER A 10 21.36 17.34 13.27
C SER A 10 20.64 18.15 14.35
N ILE A 11 21.30 19.20 14.83
CA ILE A 11 20.77 20.12 15.84
C ILE A 11 19.98 21.27 15.17
N ASP A 12 20.40 21.70 13.96
CA ASP A 12 19.77 22.79 13.22
C ASP A 12 18.63 22.27 12.35
N ASN A 13 17.38 22.58 12.75
CA ASN A 13 16.16 22.12 12.07
C ASN A 13 15.23 23.28 11.64
N THR A 14 15.76 24.49 11.45
CA THR A 14 14.93 25.67 11.13
C THR A 14 15.21 26.21 9.73
N GLY A 15 14.17 26.69 9.03
CA GLY A 15 14.27 27.45 7.78
C GLY A 15 13.88 26.73 6.49
N GLU A 16 14.07 27.39 5.34
CA GLU A 16 13.69 26.89 4.01
C GLU A 16 14.41 25.56 3.63
N GLU A 17 15.60 25.35 4.13
CA GLU A 17 16.38 24.13 3.88
C GLU A 17 15.73 22.90 4.53
N PHE A 18 15.11 23.08 5.68
CA PHE A 18 14.34 22.08 6.39
C PHE A 18 13.13 21.58 5.60
N VAL A 19 12.29 22.50 5.11
CA VAL A 19 11.11 22.16 4.27
C VAL A 19 11.54 21.41 3.01
N LYS A 20 12.65 21.81 2.42
CA LYS A 20 13.21 21.13 1.24
C LYS A 20 13.66 19.70 1.57
N ARG A 21 14.37 19.49 2.67
CA ARG A 21 14.80 18.16 3.13
C ARG A 21 13.61 17.25 3.44
N ARG A 22 12.55 17.75 4.12
CA ARG A 22 11.32 17.01 4.42
C ARG A 22 10.64 16.53 3.13
N SER A 23 10.56 17.40 2.11
CA SER A 23 9.97 17.04 0.82
C SER A 23 10.82 16.02 0.05
N GLU A 24 12.16 16.14 0.10
CA GLU A 24 13.10 15.22 -0.54
C GLU A 24 13.02 13.82 0.06
N ILE A 25 13.00 13.71 1.40
CA ILE A 25 12.83 12.45 2.13
C ILE A 25 11.51 11.78 1.73
N THR A 26 10.42 12.53 1.73
CA THR A 26 9.10 11.99 1.38
C THR A 26 9.04 11.48 -0.06
N ASN A 27 9.62 12.23 -1.02
CA ASN A 27 9.66 11.84 -2.42
C ASN A 27 10.57 10.62 -2.65
N THR A 28 11.72 10.58 -1.98
CA THR A 28 12.65 9.45 -2.07
C THR A 28 12.01 8.17 -1.52
N PHE A 29 11.31 8.27 -0.38
CA PHE A 29 10.61 7.14 0.21
C PHE A 29 9.47 6.62 -0.70
N LYS A 30 8.67 7.52 -1.29
CA LYS A 30 7.63 7.15 -2.28
C LYS A 30 8.23 6.44 -3.50
N THR A 31 9.37 6.94 -3.98
CA THR A 31 10.07 6.35 -5.12
C THR A 31 10.59 4.96 -4.80
N LEU A 32 11.22 4.79 -3.63
CA LEU A 32 11.73 3.50 -3.16
C LEU A 32 10.60 2.47 -3.00
N LYS A 33 9.49 2.87 -2.38
CA LYS A 33 8.29 2.04 -2.24
C LYS A 33 7.74 1.59 -3.59
N ALA A 34 7.69 2.49 -4.57
CA ALA A 34 7.25 2.17 -5.93
C ALA A 34 8.22 1.20 -6.65
N GLN A 35 9.53 1.30 -6.40
CA GLN A 35 10.52 0.39 -6.97
C GLN A 35 10.42 -1.01 -6.37
N ILE A 36 10.28 -1.13 -5.05
CA ILE A 36 10.08 -2.43 -4.38
C ILE A 36 8.78 -3.09 -4.82
N GLY A 37 7.69 -2.31 -5.02
CA GLY A 37 6.45 -2.84 -5.59
C GLY A 37 6.60 -3.37 -7.02
N LYS A 38 7.54 -2.82 -7.83
CA LYS A 38 7.86 -3.38 -9.15
C LYS A 38 8.62 -4.70 -9.06
N LEU A 39 9.50 -4.85 -8.05
CA LEU A 39 10.23 -6.12 -7.83
C LEU A 39 9.30 -7.30 -7.58
N ASP A 40 8.21 -7.11 -6.86
CA ASP A 40 7.18 -8.14 -6.70
C ASP A 40 6.59 -8.59 -8.03
N GLY A 41 6.21 -7.64 -8.88
CA GLY A 41 5.68 -7.96 -10.21
C GLY A 41 6.69 -8.73 -11.07
N LEU A 42 7.95 -8.30 -11.08
CA LEU A 42 9.02 -8.99 -11.80
C LEU A 42 9.28 -10.40 -11.24
N LEU A 43 9.19 -10.56 -9.93
CA LEU A 43 9.33 -11.86 -9.28
C LEU A 43 8.20 -12.82 -9.69
N GLU A 44 6.95 -12.34 -9.77
CA GLU A 44 5.83 -13.14 -10.26
C GLU A 44 5.99 -13.49 -11.74
N GLU A 45 6.46 -12.56 -12.57
CA GLU A 45 6.72 -12.80 -13.99
C GLU A 45 7.84 -13.82 -14.20
N SER A 46 8.92 -13.77 -13.40
CA SER A 46 10.06 -14.70 -13.50
C SER A 46 9.67 -16.15 -13.27
N MET A 47 8.59 -16.40 -12.53
CA MET A 47 8.07 -17.76 -12.31
C MET A 47 7.62 -18.45 -13.62
N PHE A 48 7.21 -17.67 -14.62
CA PHE A 48 6.74 -18.17 -15.92
C PHE A 48 7.84 -18.26 -16.98
N GLU A 49 9.05 -17.85 -16.67
CA GLU A 49 10.18 -17.98 -17.58
C GLU A 49 10.62 -19.45 -17.72
N CYS A 50 10.88 -19.87 -18.94
CA CYS A 50 11.31 -21.24 -19.24
C CYS A 50 12.61 -21.63 -18.50
N CYS A 51 13.47 -20.65 -18.20
CA CYS A 51 14.74 -20.85 -17.50
C CYS A 51 14.54 -21.11 -16.00
N SER A 52 13.44 -20.69 -15.41
CA SER A 52 13.12 -20.87 -13.99
C SER A 52 12.53 -22.26 -13.69
N GLN A 53 12.05 -22.97 -14.71
CA GLN A 53 11.51 -24.32 -14.56
C GLN A 53 12.60 -25.30 -14.09
N GLY A 54 12.39 -25.88 -12.92
CA GLY A 54 13.35 -26.79 -12.28
C GLY A 54 14.34 -26.13 -11.33
N ARG A 55 14.27 -24.78 -11.15
CA ARG A 55 15.07 -23.99 -10.19
C ARG A 55 14.19 -23.40 -9.09
N GLU A 56 13.26 -24.18 -8.55
CA GLU A 56 12.30 -23.72 -7.54
C GLU A 56 12.97 -23.18 -6.26
N GLN A 57 14.16 -23.70 -5.90
CA GLN A 57 14.92 -23.19 -4.75
C GLN A 57 15.51 -21.80 -5.01
N GLU A 58 16.01 -21.54 -6.21
CA GLU A 58 16.49 -20.22 -6.61
C GLU A 58 15.37 -19.18 -6.53
N TYR A 59 14.19 -19.53 -7.04
CA TYR A 59 12.99 -18.68 -6.91
C TYR A 59 12.64 -18.39 -5.45
N LYS A 60 12.73 -19.38 -4.54
CA LYS A 60 12.48 -19.17 -3.11
C LYS A 60 13.49 -18.21 -2.48
N LEU A 61 14.75 -18.28 -2.87
CA LEU A 61 15.81 -17.38 -2.39
C LEU A 61 15.59 -15.95 -2.88
N TYR A 62 15.27 -15.76 -4.17
CA TYR A 62 14.90 -14.43 -4.68
C TYR A 62 13.64 -13.88 -4.00
N LYS A 63 12.65 -14.73 -3.73
CA LYS A 63 11.47 -14.34 -2.97
C LYS A 63 11.82 -13.92 -1.54
N GLY A 64 12.76 -14.62 -0.91
CA GLY A 64 13.31 -14.25 0.39
C GLY A 64 13.98 -12.87 0.36
N LEU A 65 14.83 -12.62 -0.66
CA LEU A 65 15.51 -11.32 -0.85
C LEU A 65 14.51 -10.16 -1.05
N VAL A 66 13.51 -10.34 -1.89
CA VAL A 66 12.47 -9.30 -2.09
C VAL A 66 11.70 -9.05 -0.79
N TYR A 67 11.43 -10.10 -0.02
CA TYR A 67 10.77 -9.96 1.29
C TYR A 67 11.67 -9.22 2.30
N SER A 68 12.97 -9.52 2.34
CA SER A 68 13.94 -8.79 3.15
C SER A 68 14.02 -7.31 2.76
N CYS A 69 14.04 -6.99 1.46
CA CYS A 69 13.98 -5.60 1.00
C CYS A 69 12.71 -4.85 1.48
N LYS A 70 11.58 -5.54 1.57
CA LYS A 70 10.34 -4.95 2.11
C LYS A 70 10.45 -4.67 3.60
N ARG A 71 11.06 -5.57 4.36
CA ARG A 71 11.28 -5.37 5.79
C ARG A 71 12.25 -4.21 6.03
N LEU A 72 13.33 -4.12 5.28
CA LEU A 72 14.23 -2.96 5.32
C LEU A 72 13.51 -1.64 5.02
N LEU A 73 12.53 -1.66 4.09
CA LEU A 73 11.70 -0.48 3.83
C LEU A 73 10.78 -0.15 5.01
N ALA A 74 10.22 -1.15 5.70
CA ALA A 74 9.40 -0.94 6.89
C ALA A 74 10.21 -0.33 8.05
N ASP A 75 11.46 -0.80 8.25
CA ASP A 75 12.38 -0.27 9.26
C ASP A 75 12.81 1.18 8.93
N LEU A 76 13.07 1.48 7.64
CA LEU A 76 13.26 2.86 7.17
C LEU A 76 12.02 3.73 7.43
N GLY A 77 10.82 3.17 7.33
CA GLY A 77 9.58 3.81 7.72
C GLY A 77 9.52 4.13 9.21
N GLY A 78 10.08 3.28 10.07
CA GLY A 78 10.26 3.52 11.50
C GLY A 78 11.16 4.71 11.78
N LEU A 79 12.33 4.73 11.14
CA LEU A 79 13.27 5.86 11.23
C LEU A 79 12.65 7.19 10.77
N ARG A 80 11.90 7.15 9.66
CA ARG A 80 11.19 8.34 9.15
C ARG A 80 10.17 8.86 10.17
N ARG A 81 9.40 7.98 10.83
CA ARG A 81 8.44 8.37 11.86
C ARG A 81 9.10 9.01 13.07
N SER A 82 10.21 8.46 13.56
CA SER A 82 10.97 9.08 14.65
C SER A 82 11.45 10.49 14.27
N LEU A 83 11.85 10.69 13.02
CA LEU A 83 12.25 11.99 12.52
C LEU A 83 11.07 12.97 12.38
N GLU A 84 9.95 12.52 11.83
CA GLU A 84 8.73 13.32 11.73
C GLU A 84 8.24 13.77 13.11
N PHE A 85 8.26 12.86 14.09
CA PHE A 85 7.88 13.16 15.47
C PHE A 85 8.84 14.15 16.15
N LYS A 86 10.16 14.00 15.93
CA LYS A 86 11.14 15.00 16.37
C LYS A 86 10.82 16.38 15.82
N TRP A 87 10.45 16.48 14.56
CA TRP A 87 10.11 17.74 13.92
C TRP A 87 8.82 18.35 14.50
N GLU A 88 7.79 17.54 14.70
CA GLU A 88 6.54 17.99 15.33
C GLU A 88 6.77 18.51 16.75
N LEU A 89 7.61 17.85 17.55
CA LEU A 89 8.00 18.32 18.87
C LEU A 89 8.70 19.68 18.79
N VAL A 90 9.67 19.86 17.90
CA VAL A 90 10.41 21.11 17.75
C VAL A 90 9.46 22.24 17.29
N GLU A 91 8.63 22.01 16.28
CA GLU A 91 7.62 22.98 15.81
C GLU A 91 6.65 23.39 16.94
N TYR A 92 6.15 22.45 17.72
CA TYR A 92 5.24 22.70 18.84
C TYR A 92 5.87 23.59 19.91
N TYR A 93 7.13 23.36 20.29
CA TYR A 93 7.83 24.16 21.29
C TYR A 93 8.24 25.54 20.76
N GLU A 94 8.54 25.69 19.47
CA GLU A 94 8.78 26.98 18.83
C GLU A 94 7.49 27.84 18.83
N GLU A 95 6.34 27.25 18.57
CA GLU A 95 5.03 27.94 18.62
C GLU A 95 4.66 28.38 20.03
N LEU A 96 4.89 27.56 21.06
CA LEU A 96 4.68 27.92 22.45
C LEU A 96 5.56 29.12 22.85
N ARG A 97 6.82 29.11 22.44
CA ARG A 97 7.76 30.19 22.72
C ARG A 97 7.38 31.49 22.01
N GLY A 98 6.96 31.42 20.76
CA GLY A 98 6.48 32.60 20.01
C GLY A 98 5.25 33.23 20.62
N ASN A 99 4.36 32.46 21.25
CA ASN A 99 3.20 32.96 21.99
C ASN A 99 3.57 33.61 23.33
N ASP A 100 4.54 33.02 24.06
CA ASP A 100 5.01 33.59 25.33
C ASP A 100 5.79 34.90 25.13
N ASP A 101 6.58 35.04 24.07
CA ASP A 101 7.25 36.27 23.70
C ASP A 101 6.25 37.38 23.34
N GLN A 102 5.16 37.05 22.64
CA GLN A 102 4.07 38.03 22.35
C GLN A 102 3.29 38.42 23.60
N ILE A 103 3.03 37.48 24.52
CA ILE A 103 2.32 37.79 25.80
C ILE A 103 3.25 38.60 26.69
N SER A 104 4.55 38.37 26.72
CA SER A 104 5.52 39.15 27.50
C SER A 104 5.69 40.57 26.95
N ASP A 105 5.70 40.75 25.61
CA ASP A 105 5.74 42.09 24.99
C ASP A 105 4.43 42.87 25.22
N GLU A 106 3.27 42.24 25.17
CA GLU A 106 1.98 42.89 25.54
C GLU A 106 1.85 43.16 27.03
N ALA A 107 2.42 42.29 27.89
CA ALA A 107 2.48 42.51 29.32
C ALA A 107 3.46 43.65 29.68
N MET A 108 4.62 43.72 29.02
CA MET A 108 5.58 44.81 29.20
C MET A 108 5.01 46.18 28.82
N GLN A 109 4.24 46.26 27.74
CA GLN A 109 3.52 47.48 27.34
C GLN A 109 2.41 47.86 28.31
N ARG A 110 1.82 46.94 29.08
CA ARG A 110 0.84 47.20 30.13
C ARG A 110 1.46 47.51 31.51
N THR A 111 2.68 47.08 31.75
CA THR A 111 3.33 47.17 33.08
C THR A 111 4.09 48.48 33.29
N GLU A 112 4.30 49.32 32.25
CA GLU A 112 4.79 50.72 32.46
C GLU A 112 3.83 51.60 33.25
N GLN A 113 2.62 51.12 33.56
CA GLN A 113 1.62 51.86 34.33
C GLN A 113 1.30 51.35 35.75
N SER A 114 1.94 50.26 36.22
CA SER A 114 1.67 49.77 37.58
C SER A 114 2.90 49.10 38.18
N ALA A 115 3.69 49.90 38.90
CA ALA A 115 4.74 49.41 39.74
C ALA A 115 4.17 48.82 41.05
N ALA A 116 3.98 47.53 41.11
CA ALA A 116 3.88 46.79 42.36
C ALA A 116 4.23 45.34 42.11
N ALA A 117 5.34 44.94 42.73
CA ALA A 117 5.94 43.63 42.68
C ALA A 117 4.99 42.48 42.97
N SER A 118 5.03 41.44 42.15
CA SER A 118 4.90 40.08 42.63
C SER A 118 5.85 39.23 41.76
N ASP A 119 6.73 38.50 42.42
CA ASP A 119 7.60 37.48 41.88
C ASP A 119 6.77 36.53 41.00
N ILE A 120 6.75 36.79 39.70
CA ILE A 120 6.42 35.79 38.72
C ILE A 120 7.74 35.04 38.49
N ASP A 121 7.83 33.90 39.14
CA ASP A 121 8.84 32.90 38.95
C ASP A 121 8.90 32.60 37.44
N HIS A 122 9.91 33.15 36.75
CA HIS A 122 10.23 32.75 35.39
C HIS A 122 10.73 31.31 35.47
N ARG A 123 9.78 30.34 35.49
CA ARG A 123 10.13 28.96 35.27
C ARG A 123 10.75 28.90 33.89
N GLU A 124 12.08 28.76 33.87
CA GLU A 124 12.77 28.25 32.67
C GLU A 124 12.07 26.95 32.29
N ILE A 125 11.26 26.97 31.22
CA ILE A 125 10.70 25.77 30.61
C ILE A 125 11.91 24.98 30.15
N GLU A 126 12.33 23.98 30.94
CA GLU A 126 13.44 23.10 30.63
C GLU A 126 13.10 22.41 29.28
N LYS A 127 13.91 22.69 28.26
CA LYS A 127 13.59 22.40 26.86
C LYS A 127 13.73 20.90 26.58
N PRO A 128 12.68 20.22 26.06
CA PRO A 128 12.81 18.83 25.60
C PRO A 128 13.89 18.59 24.55
N GLU A 129 14.28 19.67 23.84
CA GLU A 129 15.43 19.68 22.94
C GLU A 129 16.75 19.30 23.64
N GLU A 130 16.91 19.63 24.91
CA GLU A 130 18.10 19.29 25.68
C GLU A 130 18.23 17.78 25.86
N LEU A 131 17.12 17.09 26.06
CA LEU A 131 17.10 15.62 26.15
C LEU A 131 17.46 14.96 24.81
N ILE A 132 16.94 15.48 23.71
CA ILE A 132 17.29 14.99 22.37
C ILE A 132 18.76 15.26 22.09
N ASN A 133 19.27 16.44 22.43
CA ASN A 133 20.64 16.80 22.22
C ASN A 133 21.61 15.95 23.09
N LEU A 134 21.23 15.64 24.33
CA LEU A 134 21.97 14.74 25.20
C LEU A 134 22.06 13.33 24.60
N PHE A 135 20.93 12.82 24.11
CA PHE A 135 20.88 11.54 23.42
C PHE A 135 21.75 11.51 22.16
N ILE A 136 21.69 12.57 21.36
CA ILE A 136 22.50 12.71 20.14
C ILE A 136 24.00 12.81 20.52
N TYR A 137 24.35 13.47 21.59
CA TYR A 137 25.72 13.59 22.04
C TYR A 137 26.33 12.22 22.35
N HIS A 138 25.63 11.35 23.08
CA HIS A 138 26.11 10.02 23.43
C HIS A 138 26.05 9.02 22.27
N LEU A 139 24.96 9.01 21.50
CA LEU A 139 24.74 8.02 20.46
C LEU A 139 25.27 8.44 19.09
N GLY A 140 25.32 9.75 18.79
CA GLY A 140 25.56 10.28 17.44
C GLY A 140 26.79 9.74 16.73
N PRO A 141 27.98 9.75 17.38
CA PRO A 141 29.22 9.26 16.75
C PRO A 141 29.14 7.77 16.36
N SER A 142 28.63 6.92 17.25
CA SER A 142 28.48 5.48 17.01
C SER A 142 27.39 5.20 15.98
N ALA A 143 26.27 5.94 16.04
CA ALA A 143 25.19 5.84 15.06
C ALA A 143 25.67 6.21 13.65
N LYS A 144 26.42 7.30 13.48
CA LYS A 144 26.98 7.70 12.18
C LYS A 144 27.92 6.63 11.60
N SER A 145 28.81 6.08 12.44
CA SER A 145 29.71 4.98 12.03
C SER A 145 28.95 3.73 11.62
N PHE A 146 27.94 3.37 12.41
CA PHE A 146 27.09 2.20 12.13
C PHE A 146 26.30 2.35 10.84
N VAL A 147 25.64 3.51 10.65
CA VAL A 147 24.91 3.85 9.42
C VAL A 147 25.84 3.88 8.21
N PHE A 148 27.07 4.37 8.36
CA PHE A 148 28.05 4.33 7.29
C PHE A 148 28.37 2.89 6.86
N THR A 149 28.60 1.98 7.82
CA THR A 149 28.83 0.55 7.53
C THR A 149 27.63 -0.07 6.81
N MET A 150 26.41 0.19 7.29
CA MET A 150 25.20 -0.31 6.62
C MET A 150 25.03 0.25 5.19
N ASN A 151 25.36 1.53 4.98
CA ASN A 151 25.34 2.14 3.65
C ASN A 151 26.39 1.54 2.70
N GLN A 152 27.58 1.20 3.19
CA GLN A 152 28.56 0.49 2.39
C GLN A 152 28.05 -0.88 1.93
N ILE A 153 27.38 -1.61 2.81
CA ILE A 153 26.76 -2.91 2.47
C ILE A 153 25.68 -2.72 1.40
N LEU A 154 24.77 -1.76 1.61
CA LEU A 154 23.67 -1.50 0.66
C LEU A 154 24.18 -0.95 -0.70
N GLY A 155 25.28 -0.23 -0.71
CA GLY A 155 25.95 0.27 -1.93
C GLY A 155 26.85 -0.75 -2.61
N GLY A 156 27.08 -1.90 -2.00
CA GLY A 156 27.94 -2.96 -2.53
C GLY A 156 27.39 -3.54 -3.83
N LYS A 157 28.23 -3.60 -4.87
CA LYS A 157 27.86 -4.19 -6.16
C LYS A 157 28.07 -5.71 -6.11
N PHE A 158 27.18 -6.43 -5.46
CA PHE A 158 27.26 -7.88 -5.32
C PHE A 158 27.04 -8.67 -6.63
N TYR A 159 26.71 -8.00 -7.73
CA TYR A 159 26.35 -8.67 -9.00
C TYR A 159 27.40 -8.55 -10.09
N ASP A 160 28.40 -7.69 -9.94
CA ASP A 160 29.37 -7.39 -11.02
C ASP A 160 30.60 -8.31 -11.05
N GLU A 161 30.95 -9.01 -9.95
CA GLU A 161 32.13 -9.88 -9.86
C GLU A 161 31.77 -11.21 -9.18
N GLU A 162 31.51 -12.25 -9.98
CA GLU A 162 31.02 -13.56 -9.49
C GLU A 162 32.01 -14.28 -8.55
N ASP A 163 33.33 -14.06 -8.67
CA ASP A 163 34.33 -14.81 -7.91
C ASP A 163 34.64 -14.26 -6.51
N THR A 164 34.20 -13.05 -6.18
CA THR A 164 34.55 -12.36 -4.91
C THR A 164 33.38 -12.23 -3.92
N ILE A 165 32.17 -12.57 -4.32
CA ILE A 165 30.92 -12.29 -3.57
C ILE A 165 30.95 -12.92 -2.18
N ASN A 166 31.35 -14.19 -2.06
CA ASN A 166 31.29 -14.92 -0.78
C ASN A 166 32.26 -14.34 0.26
N ASN A 167 33.49 -14.03 -0.15
CA ASN A 167 34.48 -13.42 0.75
C ASN A 167 34.08 -12.00 1.15
N THR A 168 33.54 -11.22 0.22
CA THR A 168 33.11 -9.85 0.46
C THR A 168 31.88 -9.81 1.36
N ALA A 169 30.87 -10.68 1.14
CA ALA A 169 29.69 -10.76 1.99
C ALA A 169 30.02 -11.18 3.42
N THR A 170 30.94 -12.14 3.59
CA THR A 170 31.41 -12.57 4.92
C THR A 170 32.19 -11.46 5.65
N GLN A 171 33.02 -10.68 4.93
CA GLN A 171 33.70 -9.52 5.48
C GLN A 171 32.70 -8.44 5.93
N TYR A 172 31.66 -8.17 5.12
CA TYR A 172 30.62 -7.22 5.49
C TYR A 172 29.80 -7.69 6.70
N MET A 173 29.52 -9.00 6.81
CA MET A 173 28.85 -9.54 8.00
C MET A 173 29.67 -9.29 9.26
N HIS A 174 30.97 -9.59 9.23
CA HIS A 174 31.84 -9.37 10.39
C HIS A 174 31.99 -7.88 10.73
N SER A 175 32.09 -7.01 9.72
CA SER A 175 32.11 -5.56 9.94
C SER A 175 30.81 -5.05 10.53
N LEU A 176 29.66 -5.59 10.11
CA LEU A 176 28.36 -5.24 10.63
C LEU A 176 28.20 -5.68 12.09
N GLU A 177 28.66 -6.89 12.43
CA GLU A 177 28.63 -7.45 13.79
C GLU A 177 29.43 -6.57 14.78
N ILE A 178 30.66 -6.22 14.42
CA ILE A 178 31.51 -5.34 15.26
C ILE A 178 30.86 -3.95 15.41
N ALA A 179 30.33 -3.39 14.32
CA ALA A 179 29.69 -2.07 14.37
C ALA A 179 28.40 -2.10 15.19
N LYS A 180 27.65 -3.22 15.17
CA LYS A 180 26.45 -3.45 15.96
C LYS A 180 26.78 -3.53 17.46
N GLU A 181 27.77 -4.32 17.86
CA GLU A 181 28.18 -4.42 19.26
C GLU A 181 28.59 -3.04 19.84
N LEU A 182 29.37 -2.26 19.08
CA LEU A 182 29.77 -0.91 19.48
C LEU A 182 28.55 0.01 19.62
N TYR A 183 27.61 -0.09 18.67
CA TYR A 183 26.38 0.70 18.70
C TYR A 183 25.49 0.34 19.90
N GLU A 184 25.27 -0.94 20.19
CA GLU A 184 24.46 -1.42 21.32
C GLU A 184 25.06 -0.98 22.68
N PHE A 185 26.39 -0.94 22.79
CA PHE A 185 27.06 -0.42 23.99
C PHE A 185 26.71 1.06 24.21
N HIS A 186 26.90 1.91 23.19
CA HIS A 186 26.60 3.34 23.29
C HIS A 186 25.11 3.64 23.36
N GLN A 187 24.27 2.80 22.77
CA GLN A 187 22.80 2.88 22.91
C GLN A 187 22.39 2.74 24.37
N THR A 188 22.95 1.76 25.07
CA THR A 188 22.65 1.54 26.49
C THR A 188 23.09 2.74 27.31
N GLU A 189 24.27 3.28 27.05
CA GLU A 189 24.81 4.48 27.72
C GLU A 189 23.93 5.72 27.43
N ALA A 190 23.53 5.94 26.19
CA ALA A 190 22.71 7.08 25.80
C ALA A 190 21.32 7.03 26.46
N ILE A 191 20.67 5.87 26.50
CA ILE A 191 19.37 5.68 27.15
C ILE A 191 19.49 5.84 28.67
N ASP A 192 20.54 5.29 29.30
CA ASP A 192 20.77 5.44 30.73
C ASP A 192 21.07 6.90 31.12
N SER A 193 21.81 7.65 30.28
CA SER A 193 22.11 9.06 30.53
C SER A 193 20.87 9.94 30.41
N LEU A 194 19.98 9.61 29.46
CA LEU A 194 18.71 10.31 29.24
C LEU A 194 17.84 10.23 30.51
N TYR A 195 17.67 9.03 31.07
CA TYR A 195 16.83 8.87 32.26
C TYR A 195 17.46 9.33 33.59
N LYS A 196 18.77 9.49 33.65
CA LYS A 196 19.48 10.05 34.81
C LYS A 196 19.48 11.58 34.85
N HIS A 197 19.01 12.23 33.79
CA HIS A 197 18.99 13.69 33.72
C HIS A 197 17.99 14.26 34.73
N ASP A 198 18.35 15.42 35.34
CA ASP A 198 17.60 16.09 36.42
C ASP A 198 16.17 16.44 36.00
N ILE A 199 15.89 16.60 34.70
CA ILE A 199 14.59 16.84 34.12
C ILE A 199 13.60 15.70 34.48
N PHE A 200 14.02 14.44 34.42
CA PHE A 200 13.18 13.29 34.82
C PHE A 200 12.97 13.18 36.34
N ALA A 201 13.80 13.84 37.14
CA ALA A 201 13.75 13.81 38.59
C ALA A 201 12.81 14.90 39.20
N LYS A 202 12.62 16.03 38.51
CA LYS A 202 11.90 17.22 38.99
C LYS A 202 10.46 17.28 38.47
N HIS A 203 9.60 16.36 38.80
CA HIS A 203 8.22 16.34 38.28
C HIS A 203 7.26 17.18 39.11
N GLU A 204 6.71 18.25 38.56
CA GLU A 204 5.64 19.02 39.17
C GLU A 204 4.28 18.92 38.40
N GLY A 205 4.27 18.59 37.08
CA GLY A 205 3.07 18.53 36.25
C GLY A 205 2.86 17.19 35.52
N MET A 206 1.60 16.82 35.30
CA MET A 206 1.28 15.59 34.53
C MET A 206 1.62 15.76 33.04
N ASP A 207 1.39 16.94 32.49
CA ASP A 207 1.64 17.26 31.09
C ASP A 207 3.14 17.30 30.76
N GLU A 208 3.96 17.87 31.64
CA GLU A 208 5.42 17.88 31.49
C GLU A 208 6.01 16.45 31.50
N LYS A 209 5.50 15.61 32.41
CA LYS A 209 5.90 14.21 32.47
C LYS A 209 5.61 13.45 31.18
N ILE A 210 4.47 13.70 30.56
CA ILE A 210 4.06 13.07 29.31
C ILE A 210 4.96 13.52 28.16
N ASN A 211 5.22 14.81 28.05
CA ASN A 211 6.10 15.37 27.02
C ASN A 211 7.52 14.79 27.10
N GLN A 212 8.07 14.61 28.31
CA GLN A 212 9.37 14.00 28.51
C GLN A 212 9.41 12.52 28.08
N GLU A 213 8.36 11.77 28.40
CA GLU A 213 8.24 10.36 27.99
C GLU A 213 8.03 10.22 26.48
N GLU A 214 7.39 11.17 25.81
CA GLU A 214 7.28 11.19 24.33
C GLU A 214 8.64 11.42 23.66
N VAL A 215 9.47 12.30 24.21
CA VAL A 215 10.86 12.48 23.76
C VAL A 215 11.66 11.19 23.94
N ALA A 216 11.54 10.56 25.10
CA ALA A 216 12.19 9.30 25.37
C ALA A 216 11.73 8.21 24.39
N ALA A 217 10.43 8.15 24.11
CA ALA A 217 9.87 7.23 23.12
C ALA A 217 10.42 7.47 21.71
N THR A 218 10.59 8.74 21.32
CA THR A 218 11.17 9.10 20.01
C THR A 218 12.62 8.65 19.87
N CYS A 219 13.44 8.89 20.90
CA CYS A 219 14.84 8.44 20.95
C CYS A 219 14.92 6.91 20.95
N ALA A 220 14.08 6.24 21.74
CA ALA A 220 14.01 4.80 21.83
C ALA A 220 13.61 4.17 20.47
N ASN A 221 12.58 4.68 19.81
CA ASN A 221 12.13 4.17 18.51
C ASN A 221 13.18 4.40 17.40
N PHE A 222 13.88 5.54 17.43
CA PHE A 222 14.99 5.77 16.50
C PHE A 222 16.08 4.69 16.68
N SER A 223 16.52 4.49 17.92
CA SER A 223 17.59 3.54 18.20
C SER A 223 17.15 2.10 17.90
N PHE A 224 15.91 1.74 18.23
CA PHE A 224 15.32 0.44 17.91
C PHE A 224 15.27 0.20 16.38
N SER A 225 14.79 1.18 15.62
CA SER A 225 14.69 1.06 14.16
C SER A 225 16.05 0.89 13.48
N VAL A 226 17.11 1.55 14.00
CA VAL A 226 18.48 1.37 13.51
C VAL A 226 18.99 -0.04 13.80
N THR A 227 18.78 -0.54 15.03
CA THR A 227 19.16 -1.92 15.41
C THR A 227 18.40 -2.94 14.56
N GLN A 228 17.10 -2.76 14.39
CA GLN A 228 16.25 -3.66 13.61
C GLN A 228 16.69 -3.73 12.15
N MET A 229 17.03 -2.57 11.56
CA MET A 229 17.54 -2.52 10.20
C MET A 229 18.84 -3.30 10.04
N SER A 230 19.71 -3.32 11.06
CA SER A 230 20.94 -4.11 11.02
C SER A 230 20.69 -5.60 11.04
N ILE A 231 19.73 -6.07 11.84
CA ILE A 231 19.32 -7.49 11.90
C ILE A 231 18.77 -7.94 10.56
N GLU A 232 17.94 -7.09 9.93
CA GLU A 232 17.38 -7.42 8.63
C GLU A 232 18.43 -7.37 7.51
N LEU A 233 19.44 -6.51 7.64
CA LEU A 233 20.57 -6.45 6.71
C LEU A 233 21.45 -7.71 6.84
N GLU A 234 21.63 -8.23 8.04
CA GLU A 234 22.29 -9.52 8.28
C GLU A 234 21.52 -10.67 7.61
N ASN A 235 20.18 -10.71 7.74
CA ASN A 235 19.32 -11.67 7.05
C ASN A 235 19.46 -11.57 5.52
N TYR A 236 19.52 -10.34 5.00
CA TYR A 236 19.73 -10.08 3.58
C TYR A 236 21.07 -10.65 3.08
N LEU A 237 22.16 -10.40 3.82
CA LEU A 237 23.48 -10.95 3.50
C LEU A 237 23.49 -12.49 3.53
N ASN A 238 22.87 -13.10 4.54
CA ASN A 238 22.74 -14.56 4.64
C ASN A 238 21.98 -15.17 3.44
N LEU A 239 20.93 -14.51 2.98
CA LEU A 239 20.19 -14.91 1.78
C LEU A 239 21.04 -14.76 0.50
N MET A 240 21.86 -13.71 0.42
CA MET A 240 22.79 -13.50 -0.69
C MET A 240 23.87 -14.59 -0.74
N ILE A 241 24.45 -14.95 0.39
CA ILE A 241 25.42 -16.07 0.50
C ILE A 241 24.74 -17.37 0.07
N SER A 242 23.53 -17.65 0.57
CA SER A 242 22.79 -18.86 0.22
C SER A 242 22.44 -18.92 -1.29
N LEU A 243 22.19 -17.78 -1.92
CA LEU A 243 21.92 -17.67 -3.34
C LEU A 243 23.19 -17.97 -4.16
N TYR A 244 24.32 -17.46 -3.70
CA TYR A 244 25.62 -17.72 -4.32
C TYR A 244 25.99 -19.20 -4.25
N ASP A 245 25.92 -19.82 -3.06
CA ASP A 245 26.18 -21.24 -2.85
C ASP A 245 25.27 -22.13 -3.73
N TYR A 246 24.03 -21.72 -3.92
CA TYR A 246 23.11 -22.42 -4.81
C TYR A 246 23.52 -22.29 -6.28
N LYS A 247 24.02 -21.13 -6.71
CA LYS A 247 24.50 -20.92 -8.09
C LYS A 247 25.76 -21.74 -8.43
N GLU A 248 26.65 -21.92 -7.46
CA GLU A 248 27.82 -22.79 -7.63
C GLU A 248 27.45 -24.26 -7.86
N SER A 249 26.43 -24.79 -7.18
CA SER A 249 25.95 -26.15 -7.29
C SER A 249 24.44 -26.26 -7.50
N PRO A 250 23.92 -25.92 -8.69
CA PRO A 250 22.48 -25.85 -8.92
C PRO A 250 21.86 -27.25 -8.94
N LYS A 251 20.99 -27.52 -7.95
CA LYS A 251 20.18 -28.74 -7.88
C LYS A 251 18.90 -28.54 -8.68
N ARG A 252 18.76 -29.23 -9.82
CA ARG A 252 17.51 -29.19 -10.60
C ARG A 252 16.44 -30.02 -9.92
N SER A 253 15.25 -29.41 -9.76
CA SER A 253 14.02 -30.06 -9.26
C SER A 253 13.07 -30.32 -10.42
N TYR A 254 12.38 -31.46 -10.37
CA TYR A 254 11.31 -31.81 -11.31
C TYR A 254 9.91 -31.54 -10.71
N GLY A 255 9.84 -30.67 -9.71
CA GLY A 255 8.59 -30.32 -9.03
C GLY A 255 7.53 -29.73 -9.97
N PHE A 256 7.95 -29.00 -11.01
CA PHE A 256 7.07 -28.40 -12.02
C PHE A 256 6.24 -29.43 -12.80
N LEU A 257 6.68 -30.67 -12.89
CA LEU A 257 5.90 -31.77 -13.52
C LEU A 257 4.70 -32.21 -12.68
N LYS A 258 4.64 -31.82 -11.38
CA LYS A 258 3.57 -32.19 -10.46
C LYS A 258 2.46 -31.13 -10.44
N PHE A 259 2.00 -30.69 -11.62
CA PHE A 259 0.96 -29.66 -11.76
C PHE A 259 -0.40 -30.05 -11.12
N TRP A 260 -0.61 -31.31 -10.75
CA TRP A 260 -1.78 -31.79 -10.03
C TRP A 260 -1.71 -31.61 -8.52
N LYS A 261 -0.53 -31.33 -7.94
CA LYS A 261 -0.44 -30.90 -6.55
C LYS A 261 -0.73 -29.41 -6.51
N ARG A 262 -2.01 -29.06 -6.27
CA ARG A 262 -2.36 -27.69 -5.92
C ARG A 262 -1.63 -27.34 -4.62
N ASP A 263 -0.71 -26.42 -4.69
CA ASP A 263 -0.09 -25.85 -3.52
C ASP A 263 -1.18 -25.20 -2.66
N ALA A 264 -1.07 -25.38 -1.35
CA ALA A 264 -1.97 -24.80 -0.36
C ALA A 264 -2.08 -23.25 -0.44
N TYR A 265 -1.26 -22.59 -1.27
CA TYR A 265 -1.31 -21.17 -1.60
C TYR A 265 -2.57 -20.73 -2.34
N SER A 266 -3.25 -21.63 -3.04
CA SER A 266 -4.52 -21.31 -3.74
C SER A 266 -5.69 -21.06 -2.76
N HIS A 267 -5.58 -21.48 -1.50
CA HIS A 267 -6.62 -21.17 -0.49
C HIS A 267 -6.57 -19.72 0.00
N ALA A 268 -5.43 -19.05 -0.07
CA ALA A 268 -5.33 -17.63 0.27
C ALA A 268 -6.10 -16.71 -0.71
N ASP A 269 -6.25 -17.14 -1.97
CA ASP A 269 -7.02 -16.43 -2.97
C ASP A 269 -8.54 -16.59 -2.79
N ALA A 270 -8.98 -17.68 -2.18
CA ALA A 270 -10.40 -17.92 -1.91
C ALA A 270 -10.93 -17.11 -0.70
N GLU A 271 -10.05 -16.71 0.23
CA GLU A 271 -10.41 -15.82 1.35
C GLU A 271 -10.52 -14.34 0.95
N ARG A 272 -10.23 -14.02 -0.29
CA ARG A 272 -10.06 -12.64 -0.80
C ARG A 272 -11.26 -11.71 -0.67
N SER A 273 -12.47 -12.16 -0.34
CA SER A 273 -13.56 -11.22 -0.62
C SER A 273 -14.79 -11.28 0.26
N GLN A 274 -14.85 -12.07 1.30
CA GLN A 274 -16.08 -12.12 2.06
C GLN A 274 -15.81 -11.91 3.56
N LEU A 275 -16.27 -10.77 4.09
CA LEU A 275 -16.82 -10.74 5.42
C LEU A 275 -17.97 -11.77 5.39
N ILE A 276 -17.63 -13.01 5.69
CA ILE A 276 -18.66 -14.03 5.93
C ILE A 276 -19.34 -13.55 7.21
N PRO A 277 -20.63 -13.17 7.16
CA PRO A 277 -21.38 -13.01 8.40
C PRO A 277 -21.16 -14.31 9.16
N ILE A 278 -20.86 -14.22 10.43
CA ILE A 278 -20.80 -15.38 11.32
C ILE A 278 -22.19 -16.00 11.21
N GLU A 279 -22.33 -17.02 10.38
CA GLU A 279 -23.53 -17.83 10.33
C GLU A 279 -23.49 -18.61 11.64
N LEU A 280 -24.36 -18.24 12.56
CA LEU A 280 -24.61 -19.04 13.76
C LEU A 280 -24.97 -20.44 13.27
N ASP A 281 -24.11 -21.40 13.55
CA ASP A 281 -24.16 -22.80 13.10
C ASP A 281 -25.33 -23.59 13.72
N THR A 282 -26.33 -22.88 14.26
CA THR A 282 -27.43 -23.43 15.04
C THR A 282 -28.65 -23.81 14.22
N GLU A 283 -28.71 -23.47 12.94
CA GLU A 283 -29.88 -23.83 12.12
C GLU A 283 -29.63 -25.09 11.30
N LYS A 284 -30.51 -26.08 11.50
CA LYS A 284 -30.59 -27.28 10.66
C LYS A 284 -30.63 -26.87 9.18
N LYS A 285 -29.75 -27.42 8.35
CA LYS A 285 -29.69 -27.19 6.90
C LYS A 285 -31.02 -27.51 6.24
N SER A 286 -31.94 -26.55 6.22
CA SER A 286 -33.23 -26.64 5.55
C SER A 286 -33.02 -26.54 4.03
N PHE A 287 -33.94 -27.15 3.25
CA PHE A 287 -33.97 -26.98 1.78
C PHE A 287 -33.99 -25.51 1.36
N GLY A 288 -34.70 -24.67 2.13
CA GLY A 288 -34.69 -23.20 1.94
C GLY A 288 -33.31 -22.57 2.06
N TYR A 289 -32.43 -23.07 2.95
CA TYR A 289 -31.04 -22.61 3.08
C TYR A 289 -30.22 -22.94 1.82
N SER A 290 -30.44 -24.10 1.19
CA SER A 290 -29.77 -24.45 -0.08
C SER A 290 -30.18 -23.54 -1.21
N ILE A 291 -31.48 -23.21 -1.31
CA ILE A 291 -31.98 -22.23 -2.28
C ILE A 291 -31.40 -20.84 -2.01
N TRP A 292 -31.37 -20.40 -0.77
CA TRP A 292 -30.77 -19.12 -0.39
C TRP A 292 -29.28 -19.06 -0.75
N LYS A 293 -28.53 -20.13 -0.49
CA LYS A 293 -27.10 -20.23 -0.86
C LYS A 293 -26.91 -20.14 -2.38
N MET A 294 -27.78 -20.80 -3.15
CA MET A 294 -27.78 -20.69 -4.62
C MET A 294 -28.09 -19.25 -5.07
N LEU A 295 -29.11 -18.62 -4.50
CA LEU A 295 -29.44 -17.22 -4.79
C LEU A 295 -28.31 -16.24 -4.35
N LYS A 296 -27.62 -16.53 -3.26
CA LYS A 296 -26.44 -15.76 -2.82
C LYS A 296 -25.30 -15.87 -3.86
N PHE A 297 -25.08 -17.06 -4.42
CA PHE A 297 -24.10 -17.26 -5.50
C PHE A 297 -24.45 -16.45 -6.75
N THR A 298 -25.72 -16.42 -7.18
CA THR A 298 -26.17 -15.63 -8.34
C THR A 298 -26.04 -14.12 -8.13
N ARG A 299 -25.98 -13.65 -6.87
CA ARG A 299 -25.71 -12.25 -6.51
C ARG A 299 -24.21 -11.93 -6.47
N GLY A 300 -23.35 -12.91 -6.64
CA GLY A 300 -21.90 -12.72 -6.71
C GLY A 300 -21.50 -11.85 -7.92
N VAL A 301 -20.52 -10.96 -7.74
CA VAL A 301 -20.05 -10.03 -8.80
C VAL A 301 -19.57 -10.79 -10.03
N ASP A 302 -18.88 -11.91 -9.82
CA ASP A 302 -18.35 -12.73 -10.93
C ASP A 302 -19.45 -13.42 -11.73
N PHE A 303 -20.48 -13.96 -11.05
CA PHE A 303 -21.64 -14.54 -11.72
C PHE A 303 -22.42 -13.48 -12.50
N GLN A 304 -22.69 -12.32 -11.89
CA GLN A 304 -23.38 -11.21 -12.56
C GLN A 304 -22.59 -10.72 -13.77
N PHE A 305 -21.27 -10.67 -13.68
CA PHE A 305 -20.41 -10.32 -14.80
C PHE A 305 -20.50 -11.36 -15.93
N GLY A 306 -20.34 -12.64 -15.63
CA GLY A 306 -20.46 -13.73 -16.61
C GLY A 306 -21.83 -13.75 -17.29
N PHE A 307 -22.91 -13.61 -16.50
CA PHE A 307 -24.29 -13.55 -17.02
C PHE A 307 -24.48 -12.33 -17.94
N ARG A 308 -23.99 -11.16 -17.55
CA ARG A 308 -24.06 -9.93 -18.34
C ARG A 308 -23.35 -10.08 -19.69
N VAL A 309 -22.12 -10.63 -19.67
CA VAL A 309 -21.34 -10.87 -20.89
C VAL A 309 -22.04 -11.90 -21.78
N GLY A 310 -22.48 -13.02 -21.21
CA GLY A 310 -23.14 -14.08 -21.96
C GLY A 310 -24.45 -13.66 -22.57
N LEU A 311 -25.32 -12.97 -21.80
CA LEU A 311 -26.63 -12.51 -22.32
C LEU A 311 -26.45 -11.44 -23.41
N GLY A 312 -25.54 -10.47 -23.21
CA GLY A 312 -25.31 -9.45 -24.23
C GLY A 312 -24.70 -10.01 -25.51
N ALA A 313 -23.81 -11.00 -25.41
CA ALA A 313 -23.29 -11.73 -26.56
C ALA A 313 -24.38 -12.54 -27.28
N LEU A 314 -25.26 -13.22 -26.51
CA LEU A 314 -26.36 -13.98 -27.05
C LEU A 314 -27.31 -13.10 -27.88
N ILE A 315 -27.67 -11.92 -27.36
CA ILE A 315 -28.53 -10.97 -28.06
C ILE A 315 -27.90 -10.51 -29.38
N LEU A 316 -26.63 -10.17 -29.40
CA LEU A 316 -25.90 -9.79 -30.61
C LEU A 316 -25.81 -10.97 -31.60
N ALA A 317 -25.46 -12.15 -31.10
CA ALA A 317 -25.34 -13.34 -31.92
C ALA A 317 -26.69 -13.78 -32.51
N SER A 318 -27.80 -13.56 -31.78
CA SER A 318 -29.15 -13.93 -32.30
C SER A 318 -29.52 -13.20 -33.59
N LEU A 319 -28.98 -11.99 -33.82
CA LEU A 319 -29.18 -11.26 -35.07
C LEU A 319 -28.57 -11.98 -36.29
N ALA A 320 -27.55 -12.80 -36.10
CA ALA A 320 -26.96 -13.63 -37.15
C ALA A 320 -27.79 -14.86 -37.49
N PHE A 321 -28.59 -15.38 -36.55
CA PHE A 321 -29.35 -16.60 -36.70
C PHE A 321 -30.80 -16.37 -37.19
N LEU A 322 -31.34 -15.19 -36.96
CA LEU A 322 -32.69 -14.82 -37.41
C LEU A 322 -32.70 -14.49 -38.91
N ASP A 323 -33.50 -15.14 -39.72
CA ASP A 323 -33.55 -14.97 -41.18
C ASP A 323 -33.81 -13.51 -41.61
N SER A 324 -34.63 -12.76 -40.84
CA SER A 324 -34.96 -11.36 -41.13
C SER A 324 -33.80 -10.39 -40.93
N THR A 325 -32.86 -10.68 -40.01
CA THR A 325 -31.75 -9.80 -39.66
C THR A 325 -30.41 -10.31 -40.17
N ARG A 326 -30.34 -11.56 -40.60
CA ARG A 326 -29.11 -12.22 -41.08
C ARG A 326 -28.44 -11.47 -42.22
N HIS A 327 -29.22 -10.94 -43.16
CA HIS A 327 -28.70 -10.18 -44.29
C HIS A 327 -27.96 -8.92 -43.81
N ILE A 328 -28.62 -8.14 -42.95
CA ILE A 328 -28.03 -6.92 -42.39
C ILE A 328 -26.80 -7.25 -41.56
N PHE A 329 -26.84 -8.31 -40.73
CA PHE A 329 -25.69 -8.70 -39.90
C PHE A 329 -24.47 -9.07 -40.72
N ASN A 330 -24.66 -9.79 -41.83
CA ASN A 330 -23.59 -10.21 -42.73
C ASN A 330 -23.05 -9.02 -43.54
N GLU A 331 -23.92 -8.17 -44.08
CA GLU A 331 -23.55 -6.99 -44.85
C GLU A 331 -22.71 -5.99 -44.03
N TRP A 332 -23.13 -5.74 -42.79
CA TRP A 332 -22.43 -4.81 -41.89
C TRP A 332 -21.38 -5.48 -41.03
N ARG A 333 -21.00 -6.71 -41.30
CA ARG A 333 -19.99 -7.47 -40.57
C ARG A 333 -20.19 -7.41 -39.04
N GLY A 334 -21.38 -7.76 -38.57
CA GLY A 334 -21.79 -7.74 -37.19
C GLY A 334 -20.91 -8.59 -36.25
N GLU A 335 -20.09 -9.50 -36.77
CA GLU A 335 -19.06 -10.27 -36.08
C GLU A 335 -18.09 -9.35 -35.31
N TRP A 336 -17.71 -8.22 -35.91
CA TRP A 336 -16.82 -7.26 -35.27
C TRP A 336 -17.44 -6.57 -34.06
N ALA A 337 -18.77 -6.38 -34.09
CA ALA A 337 -19.48 -5.86 -32.93
C ALA A 337 -19.46 -6.87 -31.77
N LEU A 338 -19.68 -8.16 -32.06
CA LEU A 338 -19.66 -9.24 -31.07
C LEU A 338 -18.26 -9.39 -30.45
N VAL A 339 -17.20 -9.48 -31.29
CA VAL A 339 -15.81 -9.57 -30.82
C VAL A 339 -15.44 -8.35 -29.97
N THR A 340 -15.78 -7.14 -30.42
CA THR A 340 -15.49 -5.91 -29.68
C THR A 340 -16.21 -5.86 -28.36
N TYR A 341 -17.49 -6.25 -28.33
CA TYR A 341 -18.28 -6.35 -27.11
C TYR A 341 -17.58 -7.24 -26.07
N CYS A 342 -17.18 -8.45 -26.45
CA CYS A 342 -16.50 -9.38 -25.55
C CYS A 342 -15.15 -8.85 -25.02
N ILE A 343 -14.37 -8.17 -25.87
CA ILE A 343 -13.03 -7.63 -25.51
C ILE A 343 -13.13 -6.44 -24.54
N ILE A 344 -14.14 -5.58 -24.72
CA ILE A 344 -14.27 -4.34 -23.95
C ILE A 344 -14.92 -4.56 -22.58
N MET A 345 -15.74 -5.61 -22.44
CA MET A 345 -16.47 -5.87 -21.21
C MET A 345 -15.56 -6.02 -20.01
N ASN A 346 -15.85 -5.23 -18.97
CA ASN A 346 -15.12 -5.27 -17.71
C ASN A 346 -16.08 -5.48 -16.53
N LYS A 347 -15.54 -5.90 -15.36
CA LYS A 347 -16.33 -6.09 -14.14
C LYS A 347 -16.97 -4.78 -13.65
N SER A 348 -16.31 -3.64 -13.85
CA SER A 348 -16.80 -2.31 -13.47
C SER A 348 -17.22 -1.47 -14.67
N LEU A 349 -18.22 -0.61 -14.48
CA LEU A 349 -18.65 0.37 -15.49
C LEU A 349 -17.49 1.30 -15.88
N GLY A 350 -16.73 1.81 -14.90
CA GLY A 350 -15.60 2.69 -15.15
C GLY A 350 -14.47 2.02 -15.94
N GLY A 351 -14.21 0.72 -15.70
CA GLY A 351 -13.24 -0.05 -16.49
C GLY A 351 -13.65 -0.20 -17.95
N THR A 352 -14.95 -0.46 -18.20
CA THR A 352 -15.49 -0.49 -19.58
C THR A 352 -15.37 0.90 -20.23
N ALA A 353 -15.77 1.97 -19.56
CA ALA A 353 -15.72 3.35 -20.08
C ALA A 353 -14.30 3.82 -20.39
N MET A 354 -13.32 3.45 -19.59
CA MET A 354 -11.91 3.78 -19.79
C MET A 354 -11.35 3.18 -21.09
N THR A 355 -11.73 1.94 -21.41
CA THR A 355 -11.30 1.24 -22.63
C THR A 355 -11.98 1.75 -23.89
N VAL A 356 -13.20 2.25 -23.78
CA VAL A 356 -14.01 2.74 -24.90
C VAL A 356 -13.30 3.82 -25.72
N LYS A 357 -12.81 4.86 -25.05
CA LYS A 357 -12.11 6.00 -25.70
C LYS A 357 -10.94 5.52 -26.56
N TRP A 358 -10.12 4.65 -26.01
CA TRP A 358 -8.94 4.14 -26.70
C TRP A 358 -9.26 3.14 -27.79
N ARG A 359 -10.37 2.42 -27.64
CA ARG A 359 -10.86 1.51 -28.67
C ARG A 359 -11.33 2.28 -29.91
N PHE A 360 -12.15 3.34 -29.72
CA PHE A 360 -12.60 4.18 -30.83
C PHE A 360 -11.42 4.80 -31.56
N LEU A 361 -10.55 5.49 -30.84
CA LEU A 361 -9.42 6.19 -31.43
C LEU A 361 -8.43 5.23 -32.08
N GLY A 362 -8.13 4.10 -31.43
CA GLY A 362 -7.20 3.09 -31.95
C GLY A 362 -7.75 2.41 -33.23
N THR A 363 -9.06 2.12 -33.27
CA THR A 363 -9.70 1.55 -34.45
C THR A 363 -9.68 2.55 -35.61
N PHE A 364 -9.97 3.82 -35.35
CA PHE A 364 -9.92 4.87 -36.39
C PHE A 364 -8.51 5.01 -36.99
N ILE A 365 -7.49 5.16 -36.15
CA ILE A 365 -6.10 5.30 -36.61
C ILE A 365 -5.63 4.03 -37.32
N GLY A 366 -5.94 2.85 -36.79
CA GLY A 366 -5.58 1.58 -37.42
C GLY A 366 -6.22 1.38 -38.77
N ALA A 367 -7.50 1.72 -38.93
CA ALA A 367 -8.20 1.67 -40.22
C ALA A 367 -7.64 2.69 -41.23
N PHE A 368 -7.36 3.91 -40.75
CA PHE A 368 -6.77 4.96 -41.58
C PHE A 368 -5.37 4.59 -42.11
N LEU A 369 -4.52 4.02 -41.23
CA LEU A 369 -3.19 3.55 -41.62
C LEU A 369 -3.28 2.39 -42.62
N ALA A 370 -4.20 1.45 -42.40
CA ALA A 370 -4.44 0.31 -43.30
C ALA A 370 -4.87 0.78 -44.69
N TYR A 371 -5.77 1.77 -44.76
CA TYR A 371 -6.21 2.36 -46.02
C TYR A 371 -5.05 2.98 -46.80
N TRP A 372 -4.22 3.84 -46.14
CA TRP A 372 -3.11 4.49 -46.81
C TRP A 372 -2.02 3.50 -47.26
N VAL A 373 -1.68 2.53 -46.43
CA VAL A 373 -0.68 1.49 -46.79
C VAL A 373 -1.17 0.66 -47.98
N TRP A 374 -2.43 0.30 -48.01
CA TRP A 374 -3.00 -0.42 -49.16
C TRP A 374 -2.96 0.41 -50.42
N GLN A 375 -3.40 1.65 -50.37
CA GLN A 375 -3.47 2.53 -51.55
C GLN A 375 -2.11 2.85 -52.18
N LEU A 376 -1.06 2.93 -51.31
CA LEU A 376 0.30 3.27 -51.77
C LEU A 376 1.08 2.05 -52.27
N PHE A 377 0.86 0.86 -51.70
CA PHE A 377 1.76 -0.26 -51.88
C PHE A 377 1.13 -1.49 -52.53
N PHE A 378 -0.18 -1.57 -52.66
CA PHE A 378 -0.81 -2.67 -53.38
C PHE A 378 -0.45 -2.55 -54.89
N PRO A 379 -0.10 -3.62 -55.63
CA PRO A 379 -0.15 -5.05 -55.24
C PRO A 379 1.16 -5.65 -54.72
N VAL A 380 2.14 -4.83 -54.30
CA VAL A 380 3.48 -5.34 -53.94
C VAL A 380 3.49 -5.86 -52.51
N VAL A 381 3.30 -7.17 -52.36
CA VAL A 381 3.15 -7.86 -51.05
C VAL A 381 4.37 -7.66 -50.12
N SER A 382 5.59 -7.68 -50.66
CA SER A 382 6.82 -7.50 -49.87
C SER A 382 6.88 -6.13 -49.22
N ILE A 383 6.45 -5.07 -49.87
CA ILE A 383 6.43 -3.70 -49.31
C ILE A 383 5.33 -3.59 -48.29
N MET A 384 4.18 -4.25 -48.48
CA MET A 384 3.12 -4.31 -47.48
C MET A 384 3.55 -5.00 -46.20
N ALA A 385 4.33 -6.08 -46.30
CA ALA A 385 4.89 -6.77 -45.13
C ALA A 385 5.86 -5.87 -44.35
N VAL A 386 6.77 -5.17 -45.06
CA VAL A 386 7.70 -4.22 -44.46
C VAL A 386 6.95 -3.05 -43.81
N SER A 387 5.91 -2.50 -44.42
CA SER A 387 5.09 -1.43 -43.82
C SER A 387 4.37 -1.91 -42.57
N GLY A 388 3.90 -3.16 -42.51
CA GLY A 388 3.34 -3.77 -41.32
C GLY A 388 4.34 -3.83 -40.17
N PHE A 389 5.59 -4.20 -40.46
CA PHE A 389 6.67 -4.16 -39.47
C PHE A 389 6.92 -2.72 -38.98
N LEU A 390 7.02 -1.73 -39.91
CA LEU A 390 7.24 -0.33 -39.53
C LEU A 390 6.10 0.24 -38.66
N VAL A 391 4.84 -0.11 -38.92
CA VAL A 391 3.69 0.30 -38.12
C VAL A 391 3.70 -0.37 -36.76
N SER A 392 4.21 -1.59 -36.65
CA SER A 392 4.25 -2.31 -35.37
C SER A 392 5.25 -1.70 -34.36
N LEU A 393 6.36 -1.11 -34.83
CA LEU A 393 7.37 -0.49 -33.96
C LEU A 393 6.80 0.58 -33.03
N PRO A 394 6.16 1.66 -33.53
CA PRO A 394 5.57 2.67 -32.63
C PRO A 394 4.40 2.12 -31.82
N CYS A 395 3.65 1.13 -32.33
CA CYS A 395 2.58 0.50 -31.55
C CYS A 395 3.13 -0.26 -30.36
N PHE A 396 4.23 -0.99 -30.52
CA PHE A 396 4.89 -1.68 -29.41
C PHE A 396 5.57 -0.72 -28.46
N ASP A 397 6.13 0.38 -28.93
CA ASP A 397 6.65 1.44 -28.07
C ASP A 397 5.56 2.01 -27.15
N ILE A 398 4.37 2.31 -27.71
CA ILE A 398 3.21 2.72 -26.92
C ILE A 398 2.78 1.64 -25.91
N ILE A 399 2.78 0.37 -26.29
CA ILE A 399 2.38 -0.75 -25.42
C ILE A 399 3.34 -0.90 -24.22
N LEU A 400 4.64 -0.71 -24.43
CA LEU A 400 5.67 -0.90 -23.43
C LEU A 400 5.86 0.33 -22.53
N ASN A 401 5.91 1.52 -23.12
CA ASN A 401 6.28 2.75 -22.42
C ASN A 401 5.06 3.49 -21.85
N TRP A 402 3.92 3.46 -22.54
CA TRP A 402 2.71 4.15 -22.06
C TRP A 402 1.85 3.24 -21.20
N LYS A 403 2.34 2.87 -20.00
CA LYS A 403 1.69 1.91 -19.09
C LYS A 403 0.23 2.24 -18.75
N ALA A 404 -0.12 3.55 -18.66
CA ALA A 404 -1.49 3.98 -18.34
C ALA A 404 -2.49 3.65 -19.45
N ASN A 405 -2.06 3.62 -20.72
CA ASN A 405 -2.93 3.49 -21.89
C ASN A 405 -2.40 2.47 -22.91
N ASN A 406 -1.76 1.41 -22.45
CA ASN A 406 -1.16 0.37 -23.29
C ASN A 406 -2.15 -0.30 -24.26
N ALA A 407 -3.44 -0.30 -23.91
CA ALA A 407 -4.50 -0.83 -24.76
C ALA A 407 -4.61 -0.07 -26.11
N PHE A 408 -4.21 1.19 -26.17
CA PHE A 408 -4.29 2.00 -27.37
C PHE A 408 -3.43 1.44 -28.50
N GLY A 409 -2.14 1.17 -28.25
CA GLY A 409 -1.24 0.55 -29.24
C GLY A 409 -1.73 -0.81 -29.74
N ARG A 410 -2.31 -1.64 -28.81
CA ARG A 410 -2.89 -2.93 -29.18
C ARG A 410 -4.09 -2.76 -30.12
N PHE A 411 -4.93 -1.76 -29.93
CA PHE A 411 -6.10 -1.53 -30.77
C PHE A 411 -5.73 -1.01 -32.14
N ILE A 412 -4.72 -0.15 -32.26
CA ILE A 412 -4.18 0.28 -33.56
C ILE A 412 -3.66 -0.94 -34.33
N LEU A 413 -2.76 -1.70 -33.69
CA LEU A 413 -2.11 -2.84 -34.32
C LEU A 413 -3.12 -3.94 -34.74
N LEU A 414 -4.08 -4.24 -33.88
CA LEU A 414 -5.13 -5.21 -34.15
C LEU A 414 -5.96 -4.79 -35.38
N THR A 415 -6.40 -3.52 -35.42
CA THR A 415 -7.25 -3.05 -36.52
C THR A 415 -6.46 -2.97 -37.83
N TYR A 416 -5.22 -2.47 -37.78
CA TYR A 416 -4.35 -2.40 -38.95
C TYR A 416 -4.11 -3.78 -39.57
N ASN A 417 -3.57 -4.70 -38.78
CA ASN A 417 -3.23 -6.04 -39.26
C ASN A 417 -4.44 -6.82 -39.80
N LEU A 418 -5.55 -6.78 -39.06
CA LEU A 418 -6.76 -7.51 -39.49
C LEU A 418 -7.37 -6.87 -40.73
N THR A 419 -7.32 -5.56 -40.93
CA THR A 419 -7.85 -4.91 -42.14
C THR A 419 -7.00 -5.24 -43.35
N VAL A 420 -5.68 -5.11 -43.25
CA VAL A 420 -4.75 -5.41 -44.34
C VAL A 420 -4.78 -6.89 -44.74
N LEU A 421 -4.69 -7.80 -43.73
CA LEU A 421 -4.70 -9.23 -43.98
C LEU A 421 -6.04 -9.70 -44.59
N TYR A 422 -7.14 -9.17 -44.09
CA TYR A 422 -8.46 -9.49 -44.64
C TYR A 422 -8.60 -9.04 -46.10
N SER A 423 -8.22 -7.81 -46.42
CA SER A 423 -8.22 -7.29 -47.79
C SER A 423 -7.30 -8.11 -48.72
N TYR A 424 -6.15 -8.55 -48.20
CA TYR A 424 -5.22 -9.39 -48.95
C TYR A 424 -5.81 -10.80 -49.21
N THR A 425 -6.45 -11.40 -48.18
CA THR A 425 -7.11 -12.73 -48.35
C THR A 425 -8.24 -12.66 -49.37
N MET A 426 -9.02 -11.59 -49.38
CA MET A 426 -10.08 -11.38 -50.36
C MET A 426 -9.52 -11.21 -51.78
N SER A 427 -8.42 -10.48 -51.97
CA SER A 427 -7.78 -10.34 -53.27
C SER A 427 -7.23 -11.65 -53.83
N LEU A 428 -6.83 -12.60 -52.99
CA LEU A 428 -6.39 -13.97 -53.39
C LEU A 428 -7.53 -14.92 -53.70
N SER A 429 -8.68 -14.73 -53.10
CA SER A 429 -9.79 -15.72 -53.17
C SER A 429 -10.42 -15.83 -54.54
N GLY A 430 -10.18 -14.87 -55.45
CA GLY A 430 -10.61 -14.94 -56.86
C GLY A 430 -12.10 -15.19 -57.08
N ILE A 431 -12.96 -14.96 -56.07
CA ILE A 431 -14.39 -15.19 -56.14
C ILE A 431 -14.96 -14.18 -57.14
N PRO A 432 -15.64 -14.64 -58.23
CA PRO A 432 -16.24 -13.76 -59.17
C PRO A 432 -17.23 -12.84 -58.46
N ASN A 433 -17.17 -11.57 -58.76
CA ASN A 433 -18.07 -10.56 -58.23
C ASN A 433 -19.51 -10.89 -58.67
N ASP A 434 -20.25 -11.61 -57.87
CA ASP A 434 -21.68 -11.85 -58.06
C ASP A 434 -22.36 -10.57 -57.56
N GLY A 435 -22.45 -9.58 -58.40
CA GLY A 435 -23.04 -8.22 -58.40
C GLY A 435 -23.60 -7.59 -57.14
N ASN A 436 -23.61 -8.28 -56.02
CA ASN A 436 -24.16 -7.86 -54.74
C ASN A 436 -23.16 -7.85 -53.55
N ASP A 437 -21.95 -8.38 -53.74
CA ASP A 437 -20.94 -8.36 -52.66
C ASP A 437 -19.81 -7.36 -53.01
N TRP A 438 -19.94 -6.15 -52.51
CA TRP A 438 -19.00 -5.04 -52.69
C TRP A 438 -17.61 -5.30 -52.07
N GLU A 439 -17.51 -6.28 -51.19
CA GLU A 439 -16.26 -6.64 -50.52
C GLU A 439 -15.48 -7.78 -51.20
N GLY A 440 -16.08 -8.46 -52.22
CA GLY A 440 -15.42 -9.57 -52.92
C GLY A 440 -15.09 -9.25 -54.35
N GLY A 441 -13.86 -9.51 -54.78
CA GLY A 441 -13.37 -9.31 -56.13
C GLY A 441 -11.88 -9.14 -56.20
N GLY A 442 -11.30 -9.14 -57.41
CA GLY A 442 -9.87 -8.96 -57.65
C GLY A 442 -9.30 -7.60 -57.15
N ASP A 443 -10.16 -6.62 -56.87
CA ASP A 443 -9.84 -5.31 -56.29
C ASP A 443 -10.81 -5.04 -55.12
N PRO A 444 -10.50 -5.51 -53.91
CA PRO A 444 -11.32 -5.20 -52.74
C PRO A 444 -11.27 -3.69 -52.43
N ILE A 445 -12.45 -3.08 -52.28
CA ILE A 445 -12.57 -1.68 -51.92
C ILE A 445 -12.23 -1.54 -50.42
N ILE A 446 -10.95 -1.33 -50.14
CA ILE A 446 -10.47 -1.29 -48.73
C ILE A 446 -11.17 -0.22 -47.87
N TRP A 447 -11.69 0.85 -48.51
CA TRP A 447 -12.46 1.86 -47.80
C TRP A 447 -13.73 1.28 -47.16
N GLU A 448 -14.47 0.46 -47.89
CA GLU A 448 -15.68 -0.17 -47.39
C GLU A 448 -15.40 -1.17 -46.27
N ILE A 449 -14.35 -1.99 -46.47
CA ILE A 449 -13.87 -2.92 -45.44
C ILE A 449 -13.49 -2.16 -44.15
N ALA A 450 -12.73 -1.09 -44.28
CA ALA A 450 -12.31 -0.26 -43.13
C ALA A 450 -13.50 0.43 -42.47
N PHE A 451 -14.48 0.92 -43.26
CA PHE A 451 -15.66 1.60 -42.78
C PHE A 451 -16.63 0.64 -42.06
N HIS A 452 -16.98 -0.49 -42.65
CA HIS A 452 -17.84 -1.50 -42.01
C HIS A 452 -17.21 -2.02 -40.72
N ARG A 453 -15.88 -2.18 -40.68
CA ARG A 453 -15.15 -2.55 -39.50
C ARG A 453 -15.22 -1.49 -38.41
N TYR A 454 -14.99 -0.23 -38.75
CA TYR A 454 -15.10 0.88 -37.80
C TYR A 454 -16.51 0.99 -37.23
N PHE A 455 -17.51 0.87 -38.09
CA PHE A 455 -18.93 0.89 -37.70
C PHE A 455 -19.29 -0.30 -36.80
N GLY A 456 -18.93 -1.53 -37.16
CA GLY A 456 -19.15 -2.73 -36.37
C GLY A 456 -18.49 -2.63 -34.99
N VAL A 457 -17.23 -2.15 -34.91
CA VAL A 457 -16.53 -1.91 -33.64
C VAL A 457 -17.28 -0.86 -32.82
N SER A 458 -17.74 0.23 -33.44
CA SER A 458 -18.47 1.30 -32.76
C SER A 458 -19.81 0.81 -32.19
N LEU A 459 -20.54 -0.01 -32.93
CA LEU A 459 -21.76 -0.63 -32.47
C LEU A 459 -21.49 -1.56 -31.27
N GLY A 460 -20.43 -2.37 -31.33
CA GLY A 460 -20.02 -3.25 -30.22
C GLY A 460 -19.67 -2.46 -28.96
N VAL A 461 -19.03 -1.32 -29.11
CA VAL A 461 -18.69 -0.40 -27.99
C VAL A 461 -19.98 0.17 -27.35
N ILE A 462 -20.87 0.71 -28.16
CA ILE A 462 -22.15 1.28 -27.70
C ILE A 462 -22.97 0.20 -26.99
N TRP A 463 -23.05 -0.99 -27.57
CA TRP A 463 -23.73 -2.13 -26.98
C TRP A 463 -23.14 -2.54 -25.64
N ALA A 464 -21.79 -2.58 -25.53
CA ALA A 464 -21.10 -2.87 -24.27
C ALA A 464 -21.45 -1.88 -23.17
N LEU A 465 -21.48 -0.57 -23.48
CA LEU A 465 -21.89 0.46 -22.52
C LEU A 465 -23.37 0.30 -22.13
N LEU A 466 -24.27 0.10 -23.08
CA LEU A 466 -25.69 -0.07 -22.84
C LEU A 466 -25.96 -1.27 -21.92
N ILE A 467 -25.41 -2.43 -22.24
CA ILE A 467 -25.54 -3.62 -21.40
C ILE A 467 -24.93 -3.43 -20.01
N THR A 468 -23.77 -2.76 -19.93
CA THR A 468 -23.12 -2.50 -18.64
C THR A 468 -23.91 -1.53 -17.75
N MET A 469 -24.66 -0.59 -18.35
CA MET A 469 -25.52 0.35 -17.63
C MET A 469 -26.85 -0.26 -17.20
N THR A 470 -27.42 -1.17 -18.02
CA THR A 470 -28.75 -1.73 -17.78
C THR A 470 -28.75 -2.99 -16.95
N LEU A 471 -27.80 -3.91 -17.19
CA LEU A 471 -27.74 -5.20 -16.53
C LEU A 471 -26.74 -5.17 -15.35
N PHE A 472 -27.25 -5.18 -14.13
CA PHE A 472 -26.46 -5.23 -12.90
C PHE A 472 -25.30 -4.20 -12.90
N PRO A 473 -25.58 -2.89 -12.85
CA PRO A 473 -24.55 -1.86 -12.93
C PRO A 473 -23.63 -1.92 -11.70
N VAL A 474 -22.45 -2.51 -11.86
CA VAL A 474 -21.42 -2.53 -10.83
C VAL A 474 -20.53 -1.31 -11.02
N THR A 475 -20.68 -0.32 -10.15
CA THR A 475 -19.89 0.90 -10.20
C THR A 475 -18.56 0.73 -9.46
N ALA A 476 -17.47 1.27 -10.02
CA ALA A 476 -16.17 1.33 -9.37
C ALA A 476 -16.26 2.11 -8.04
N ARG A 477 -17.02 3.20 -8.02
CA ARG A 477 -17.32 4.00 -6.81
C ARG A 477 -17.89 3.15 -5.67
N GLY A 478 -18.92 2.33 -5.97
CA GLY A 478 -19.54 1.44 -4.98
C GLY A 478 -18.60 0.35 -4.50
N ARG A 479 -17.70 -0.14 -5.39
CA ARG A 479 -16.65 -1.11 -5.02
C ARG A 479 -15.58 -0.48 -4.14
N ILE A 480 -15.15 0.76 -4.42
CA ILE A 480 -14.20 1.50 -3.59
C ILE A 480 -14.76 1.66 -2.18
N LYS A 481 -15.98 2.17 -2.03
CA LYS A 481 -16.62 2.35 -0.71
C LYS A 481 -16.68 1.04 0.08
N ARG A 482 -17.16 -0.04 -0.55
CA ARG A 482 -17.24 -1.36 0.11
C ARG A 482 -15.86 -1.92 0.43
N GLY A 483 -14.94 -1.85 -0.52
CA GLY A 483 -13.61 -2.40 -0.36
C GLY A 483 -12.83 -1.69 0.74
N LEU A 484 -12.86 -0.36 0.78
CA LEU A 484 -12.19 0.43 1.81
C LEU A 484 -12.82 0.19 3.19
N SER A 485 -14.17 0.13 3.27
CA SER A 485 -14.88 -0.23 4.52
C SER A 485 -14.49 -1.62 5.02
N VAL A 486 -14.40 -2.64 4.14
CA VAL A 486 -13.95 -3.99 4.49
C VAL A 486 -12.49 -3.99 4.93
N LEU A 487 -11.64 -3.22 4.25
CA LEU A 487 -10.23 -3.09 4.59
C LEU A 487 -10.04 -2.54 6.00
N TRP A 488 -10.71 -1.44 6.34
CA TRP A 488 -10.65 -0.84 7.68
C TRP A 488 -11.17 -1.80 8.78
N LEU A 489 -12.27 -2.53 8.52
CA LEU A 489 -12.74 -3.55 9.46
C LEU A 489 -11.71 -4.68 9.67
N ARG A 490 -11.04 -5.13 8.59
CA ARG A 490 -9.98 -6.13 8.70
C ARG A 490 -8.79 -5.60 9.48
N MET A 491 -8.36 -4.37 9.22
CA MET A 491 -7.29 -3.71 9.95
C MET A 491 -7.64 -3.60 11.43
N GLY A 492 -8.86 -3.19 11.77
CA GLY A 492 -9.35 -3.15 13.15
C GLY A 492 -9.35 -4.53 13.84
N LEU A 493 -9.71 -5.59 13.10
CA LEU A 493 -9.65 -6.97 13.65
C LEU A 493 -8.21 -7.46 13.84
N ILE A 494 -7.28 -7.10 12.94
CA ILE A 494 -5.85 -7.40 13.12
C ILE A 494 -5.34 -6.67 14.37
N TRP A 495 -5.68 -5.38 14.52
CA TRP A 495 -5.35 -4.59 15.69
C TRP A 495 -5.85 -5.21 17.00
N ARG A 496 -7.13 -5.58 17.05
CA ARG A 496 -7.75 -6.18 18.26
C ARG A 496 -7.15 -7.52 18.64
N ARG A 497 -6.65 -8.30 17.69
CA ARG A 497 -5.95 -9.56 17.98
C ARG A 497 -4.58 -9.34 18.63
N GLY A 498 -4.06 -8.13 18.54
CA GLY A 498 -2.95 -7.53 19.25
C GLY A 498 -1.68 -8.37 19.34
N ALA A 499 -0.57 -7.78 18.97
CA ALA A 499 0.72 -8.44 19.06
C ALA A 499 1.16 -8.70 20.53
N LEU A 500 0.76 -7.82 21.45
CA LEU A 500 1.16 -7.87 22.85
C LEU A 500 0.22 -8.71 23.76
N ASN A 501 -0.99 -9.06 23.31
CA ASN A 501 -1.98 -9.77 24.15
C ASN A 501 -1.88 -11.31 24.09
N SER A 502 -0.90 -11.88 23.41
CA SER A 502 -0.84 -13.33 23.25
C SER A 502 0.01 -14.01 24.32
N HIS A 503 -0.64 -14.76 25.20
CA HIS A 503 0.03 -15.76 26.01
C HIS A 503 0.85 -16.72 25.13
N LEU A 504 2.04 -17.06 25.57
CA LEU A 504 3.17 -17.69 24.86
C LEU A 504 2.83 -18.90 23.96
N ASP A 505 1.82 -19.70 24.25
CA ASP A 505 1.54 -20.95 23.51
C ASP A 505 0.71 -20.77 22.22
N GLU A 506 -0.05 -19.68 22.07
CA GLU A 506 -0.82 -19.35 20.86
C GLU A 506 -0.08 -18.36 19.92
N TYR A 507 1.08 -17.87 20.34
CA TYR A 507 1.78 -16.77 19.67
C TYR A 507 2.15 -17.09 18.22
N GLN A 508 2.76 -18.24 17.94
CA GLN A 508 3.19 -18.56 16.58
C GLN A 508 2.02 -18.70 15.60
N GLN A 509 0.88 -19.23 16.05
CA GLN A 509 -0.30 -19.39 15.21
C GLN A 509 -1.00 -18.04 14.96
N LYS A 510 -1.11 -17.19 15.99
CA LYS A 510 -1.64 -15.82 15.87
C LYS A 510 -0.75 -14.93 15.00
N LYS A 511 0.58 -15.08 15.09
CA LYS A 511 1.57 -14.40 14.25
C LYS A 511 1.40 -14.74 12.76
N LEU A 512 1.31 -16.02 12.42
CA LEU A 512 1.07 -16.46 11.05
C LEU A 512 -0.26 -15.93 10.49
N ASP A 513 -1.30 -15.89 11.30
CA ASP A 513 -2.61 -15.35 10.91
C ASP A 513 -2.57 -13.83 10.73
N GLY A 514 -1.82 -13.12 11.56
CA GLY A 514 -1.57 -11.68 11.43
C GLY A 514 -0.85 -11.32 10.12
N LEU A 515 0.25 -12.00 9.84
CA LEU A 515 1.02 -11.80 8.59
C LEU A 515 0.20 -12.14 7.34
N ARG A 516 -0.62 -13.21 7.38
CA ARG A 516 -1.54 -13.52 6.29
C ARG A 516 -2.60 -12.44 6.12
N GLY A 517 -3.12 -11.91 7.23
CA GLY A 517 -4.08 -10.83 7.24
C GLY A 517 -3.55 -9.57 6.55
N LEU A 518 -2.32 -9.15 6.83
CA LEU A 518 -1.68 -7.98 6.22
C LEU A 518 -1.46 -8.15 4.71
N LYS A 519 -0.98 -9.31 4.25
CA LYS A 519 -0.84 -9.60 2.81
C LYS A 519 -2.16 -9.44 2.06
N VAL A 520 -3.26 -9.89 2.66
CA VAL A 520 -4.62 -9.70 2.09
C VAL A 520 -4.99 -8.23 2.06
N CYS A 521 -4.68 -7.45 3.12
CA CYS A 521 -4.94 -6.01 3.15
C CYS A 521 -4.19 -5.26 2.03
N HIS A 522 -2.90 -5.56 1.81
CA HIS A 522 -2.13 -4.99 0.70
C HIS A 522 -2.70 -5.36 -0.68
N SER A 523 -3.14 -6.60 -0.87
CA SER A 523 -3.79 -7.02 -2.12
C SER A 523 -5.09 -6.25 -2.37
N ILE A 524 -5.92 -6.07 -1.34
CA ILE A 524 -7.15 -5.25 -1.42
C ILE A 524 -6.80 -3.80 -1.75
N MET A 525 -5.78 -3.21 -1.11
CA MET A 525 -5.35 -1.84 -1.38
C MET A 525 -4.91 -1.66 -2.84
N GLY A 526 -4.15 -2.60 -3.40
CA GLY A 526 -3.75 -2.60 -4.81
C GLY A 526 -4.96 -2.62 -5.76
N GLU A 527 -5.98 -3.44 -5.47
CA GLU A 527 -7.25 -3.45 -6.23
C GLU A 527 -7.99 -2.12 -6.12
N LEU A 528 -8.08 -1.52 -4.92
CA LEU A 528 -8.74 -0.25 -4.70
C LEU A 528 -8.08 0.90 -5.45
N ARG A 529 -6.74 0.94 -5.51
CA ARG A 529 -6.01 1.93 -6.30
C ARG A 529 -6.29 1.80 -7.80
N THR A 530 -6.48 0.60 -8.32
CA THR A 530 -6.88 0.40 -9.72
C THR A 530 -8.30 0.88 -9.97
N LEU A 531 -9.22 0.65 -9.03
CA LEU A 531 -10.60 1.12 -9.10
C LEU A 531 -10.69 2.65 -8.99
N LEU A 532 -9.81 3.29 -8.20
CA LEU A 532 -9.76 4.74 -8.08
C LEU A 532 -9.47 5.42 -9.42
N LYS A 533 -8.60 4.83 -10.25
CA LYS A 533 -8.34 5.33 -11.61
C LYS A 533 -9.54 5.20 -12.55
N GLN A 534 -10.44 4.24 -12.29
CA GLN A 534 -11.63 3.98 -13.08
C GLN A 534 -12.84 4.83 -12.66
N ALA A 535 -12.94 5.20 -11.39
CA ALA A 535 -14.08 5.90 -10.82
C ALA A 535 -14.42 7.26 -11.45
N PRO A 536 -13.44 8.11 -11.85
CA PRO A 536 -13.74 9.38 -12.53
C PRO A 536 -14.36 9.22 -13.93
N MET A 537 -14.14 8.06 -14.57
CA MET A 537 -14.65 7.77 -15.91
C MET A 537 -16.13 7.32 -15.91
N GLU A 538 -16.72 7.13 -14.73
CA GLU A 538 -18.13 6.76 -14.61
C GLU A 538 -19.04 7.97 -14.77
N LEU A 539 -20.11 7.81 -15.53
CA LEU A 539 -21.16 8.81 -15.67
C LEU A 539 -21.84 9.06 -14.32
N ARG A 540 -21.78 10.30 -13.82
CA ARG A 540 -22.34 10.70 -12.54
C ARG A 540 -23.22 11.94 -12.69
N LEU A 541 -24.50 11.82 -12.31
CA LEU A 541 -25.46 12.94 -12.36
C LEU A 541 -25.25 13.95 -11.21
N LYS A 542 -24.64 13.54 -10.09
CA LYS A 542 -24.38 14.39 -8.91
C LYS A 542 -23.10 15.23 -8.99
N GLY A 543 -22.48 15.40 -10.17
CA GLY A 543 -21.22 16.12 -10.33
C GLY A 543 -19.96 15.22 -10.37
N ALA A 544 -18.77 15.81 -10.38
CA ALA A 544 -17.51 15.08 -10.47
C ALA A 544 -17.25 14.18 -9.26
N PHE A 545 -16.51 13.09 -9.45
CA PHE A 545 -16.10 12.22 -8.36
C PHE A 545 -15.01 12.91 -7.53
N PRO A 546 -15.10 12.96 -6.19
CA PRO A 546 -14.12 13.62 -5.33
C PRO A 546 -12.83 12.79 -5.21
N THR A 547 -12.05 12.78 -6.28
CA THR A 547 -10.86 11.92 -6.43
C THR A 547 -9.79 12.28 -5.39
N GLU A 548 -9.65 13.56 -5.04
CA GLU A 548 -8.64 14.04 -4.09
C GLU A 548 -8.88 13.47 -2.70
N ILE A 549 -10.11 13.54 -2.20
CA ILE A 549 -10.48 13.01 -0.88
C ILE A 549 -10.23 11.50 -0.82
N TYR A 550 -10.69 10.77 -1.86
CA TYR A 550 -10.44 9.32 -1.89
C TYR A 550 -8.97 8.95 -2.05
N THR A 551 -8.17 9.80 -2.69
CA THR A 551 -6.71 9.61 -2.76
C THR A 551 -6.08 9.77 -1.38
N LYS A 552 -6.44 10.82 -0.65
CA LYS A 552 -5.98 11.03 0.73
C LYS A 552 -6.41 9.88 1.66
N LEU A 553 -7.68 9.44 1.57
CA LEU A 553 -8.16 8.29 2.34
C LEU A 553 -7.36 7.02 2.05
N MET A 554 -6.96 6.79 0.81
CA MET A 554 -6.13 5.64 0.45
C MET A 554 -4.68 5.80 0.89
N ASP A 555 -4.13 7.01 0.79
CA ASP A 555 -2.75 7.28 1.21
C ASP A 555 -2.60 7.15 2.73
N GLY A 556 -3.53 7.71 3.53
CA GLY A 556 -3.55 7.52 4.98
C GLY A 556 -3.78 6.06 5.40
N THR A 557 -4.68 5.34 4.70
CA THR A 557 -4.87 3.90 4.93
C THR A 557 -3.59 3.09 4.65
N GLU A 558 -2.83 3.46 3.62
CA GLU A 558 -1.54 2.85 3.32
C GLU A 558 -0.50 3.18 4.38
N GLY A 559 -0.51 4.42 4.93
CA GLY A 559 0.32 4.82 6.07
C GLY A 559 0.07 3.95 7.30
N VAL A 560 -1.20 3.67 7.62
CA VAL A 560 -1.56 2.75 8.72
C VAL A 560 -1.11 1.32 8.44
N LEU A 561 -1.21 0.83 7.20
CA LEU A 561 -0.70 -0.50 6.83
C LEU A 561 0.82 -0.61 6.99
N ASP A 562 1.56 0.42 6.58
CA ASP A 562 3.02 0.49 6.78
C ASP A 562 3.38 0.54 8.28
N ALA A 563 2.56 1.21 9.10
CA ALA A 563 2.72 1.20 10.55
C ALA A 563 2.48 -0.19 11.15
N TYR A 564 1.52 -0.95 10.63
CA TYR A 564 1.29 -2.34 11.06
C TYR A 564 2.44 -3.27 10.69
N GLU A 565 3.06 -3.09 9.52
CA GLU A 565 4.26 -3.85 9.17
C GLU A 565 5.41 -3.56 10.14
N ASN A 566 5.57 -2.30 10.53
CA ASN A 566 6.57 -1.92 11.52
C ASN A 566 6.25 -2.49 12.91
N LEU A 567 4.99 -2.44 13.37
CA LEU A 567 4.59 -3.09 14.63
C LEU A 567 4.89 -4.59 14.62
N ASN A 568 4.64 -5.27 13.51
CA ASN A 568 4.99 -6.67 13.39
C ASN A 568 6.50 -6.90 13.44
N SER A 569 7.30 -6.01 12.84
CA SER A 569 8.75 -6.07 12.93
C SER A 569 9.22 -5.92 14.38
N ILE A 570 8.64 -4.98 15.14
CA ILE A 570 8.94 -4.76 16.56
C ILE A 570 8.68 -6.02 17.39
N VAL A 571 7.56 -6.68 17.16
CA VAL A 571 7.16 -7.90 17.92
C VAL A 571 7.91 -9.15 17.44
N ASP A 572 8.40 -9.16 16.17
CA ASP A 572 9.12 -10.29 15.60
C ASP A 572 10.53 -10.48 16.18
N VAL A 573 11.12 -9.44 16.78
CA VAL A 573 12.49 -9.45 17.31
C VAL A 573 12.62 -10.36 18.51
N ASP A 574 11.65 -10.33 19.43
CA ASP A 574 11.64 -11.18 20.62
C ASP A 574 10.36 -12.00 20.68
N PRO A 575 10.36 -13.21 20.06
CA PRO A 575 9.21 -14.11 20.16
C PRO A 575 9.00 -14.68 21.57
N ILE A 576 9.98 -14.56 22.44
CA ILE A 576 9.92 -14.98 23.84
C ILE A 576 10.18 -13.73 24.68
N LEU A 577 9.09 -13.03 25.03
CA LEU A 577 9.16 -11.99 26.06
C LEU A 577 9.98 -12.49 27.24
N SER A 578 10.98 -11.74 27.67
CA SER A 578 11.71 -12.07 28.88
C SER A 578 10.70 -12.12 30.06
N PRO A 579 10.94 -12.92 31.08
CA PRO A 579 10.03 -12.97 32.25
C PRO A 579 9.76 -11.59 32.85
N ILE A 580 10.65 -10.65 32.59
CA ILE A 580 10.63 -9.28 33.09
C ILE A 580 9.71 -8.42 32.24
N GLU A 581 9.80 -8.52 30.90
CA GLU A 581 8.87 -7.86 29.97
C GLU A 581 7.43 -8.35 30.18
N GLY A 582 7.25 -9.61 30.55
CA GLY A 582 5.95 -10.15 30.94
C GLY A 582 5.36 -9.44 32.17
N VAL A 583 6.17 -9.12 33.18
CA VAL A 583 5.70 -8.37 34.37
C VAL A 583 5.33 -6.93 34.01
N VAL A 584 6.08 -6.28 33.12
CA VAL A 584 5.75 -4.93 32.64
C VAL A 584 4.43 -4.96 31.86
N LEU A 585 4.26 -5.96 30.98
CA LEU A 585 3.05 -6.14 30.19
C LEU A 585 1.81 -6.39 31.06
N ASP A 586 1.92 -7.22 32.09
CA ASP A 586 0.83 -7.49 33.03
C ASP A 586 0.37 -6.22 33.76
N ASN A 587 1.30 -5.33 34.11
CA ASN A 587 0.98 -4.05 34.75
C ASN A 587 0.34 -3.03 33.79
N LEU A 588 0.57 -3.16 32.48
CA LEU A 588 0.06 -2.25 31.45
C LEU A 588 -1.16 -2.82 30.71
N ASN A 589 -1.58 -4.04 31.01
CA ASN A 589 -2.58 -4.77 30.23
C ASN A 589 -3.94 -4.06 30.18
N GLU A 590 -4.34 -3.38 31.26
CA GLU A 590 -5.60 -2.64 31.32
C GLU A 590 -5.60 -1.45 30.36
N GLU A 591 -4.55 -0.63 30.40
CA GLU A 591 -4.39 0.56 29.55
C GLU A 591 -4.20 0.17 28.08
N ILE A 592 -3.42 -0.85 27.79
CA ILE A 592 -3.24 -1.39 26.45
C ILE A 592 -4.59 -1.89 25.89
N THR A 593 -5.37 -2.61 26.71
CA THR A 593 -6.69 -3.12 26.28
C THR A 593 -7.68 -1.98 26.04
N GLU A 594 -7.66 -0.95 26.89
CA GLU A 594 -8.49 0.26 26.70
C GLU A 594 -8.15 0.93 25.37
N LEU A 595 -6.87 1.18 25.10
CA LEU A 595 -6.39 1.79 23.87
C LEU A 595 -6.75 0.95 22.62
N GLN A 596 -6.56 -0.37 22.71
CA GLN A 596 -6.92 -1.29 21.62
C GLN A 596 -8.42 -1.23 21.30
N ASN A 597 -9.28 -1.19 22.30
CA ASN A 597 -10.72 -1.10 22.08
C ASN A 597 -11.13 0.24 21.47
N ARG A 598 -10.49 1.35 21.86
CA ARG A 598 -10.76 2.68 21.29
C ARG A 598 -10.33 2.76 19.85
N VAL A 599 -9.12 2.33 19.51
CA VAL A 599 -8.61 2.29 18.12
C VAL A 599 -9.50 1.37 17.25
N PHE A 600 -9.92 0.21 17.78
CA PHE A 600 -10.87 -0.65 17.08
C PHE A 600 -12.21 0.06 16.81
N SER A 601 -12.70 0.83 17.77
CA SER A 601 -13.93 1.63 17.60
C SER A 601 -13.79 2.69 16.53
N MET A 602 -12.61 3.35 16.40
CA MET A 602 -12.34 4.29 15.31
C MET A 602 -12.42 3.59 13.95
N PHE A 603 -11.78 2.44 13.77
CA PHE A 603 -11.90 1.66 12.54
C PHE A 603 -13.35 1.28 12.21
N TYR A 604 -14.12 0.90 13.21
CA TYR A 604 -15.53 0.54 13.04
C TYR A 604 -16.38 1.76 12.64
N MET A 605 -16.14 2.92 13.25
CA MET A 605 -16.80 4.18 12.89
C MET A 605 -16.48 4.60 11.46
N LEU A 606 -15.20 4.63 11.08
CA LEU A 606 -14.75 4.93 9.73
C LEU A 606 -15.42 4.01 8.69
N ALA A 607 -15.39 2.70 8.95
CA ALA A 607 -15.95 1.70 8.05
C ALA A 607 -17.47 1.82 7.90
N SER A 608 -18.19 2.09 9.01
CA SER A 608 -19.65 2.25 9.00
C SER A 608 -20.08 3.56 8.33
N ALA A 609 -19.43 4.68 8.65
CA ALA A 609 -19.71 5.96 8.03
C ALA A 609 -19.53 5.91 6.50
N LEU A 610 -18.40 5.35 6.03
CA LEU A 610 -18.15 5.21 4.61
C LEU A 610 -19.16 4.28 3.91
N LYS A 611 -19.51 3.16 4.55
CA LYS A 611 -20.44 2.16 3.99
C LYS A 611 -21.85 2.69 3.90
N LEU A 612 -22.33 3.35 4.96
CA LEU A 612 -23.69 3.86 5.06
C LEU A 612 -23.84 5.26 4.41
N GLY A 613 -22.74 6.02 4.32
CA GLY A 613 -22.75 7.39 3.83
C GLY A 613 -23.39 8.36 4.83
N LEU A 614 -23.26 8.06 6.13
CA LEU A 614 -23.76 8.86 7.22
C LEU A 614 -22.71 9.86 7.73
N PRO A 615 -23.14 11.03 8.23
CA PRO A 615 -22.25 11.97 8.90
C PRO A 615 -21.62 11.31 10.13
N LEU A 616 -20.40 11.72 10.45
CA LEU A 616 -19.65 11.25 11.62
C LEU A 616 -19.99 12.10 12.84
N ALA A 617 -20.06 11.47 14.02
CA ALA A 617 -20.01 12.22 15.27
C ALA A 617 -18.67 12.96 15.31
N GLY A 618 -18.74 14.26 15.56
CA GLY A 618 -17.55 15.10 15.71
C GLY A 618 -16.69 14.65 16.84
N ASP A 619 -15.64 14.67 17.14
CA ASP A 619 -14.77 14.31 18.25
C ASP A 619 -14.83 12.83 18.65
N PRO A 620 -13.91 12.01 18.19
CA PRO A 620 -13.74 10.66 18.72
C PRO A 620 -13.19 10.76 20.13
N ALA A 621 -14.07 10.71 21.10
CA ALA A 621 -13.75 10.87 22.50
C ALA A 621 -12.43 10.16 22.89
N SER A 622 -11.40 10.99 23.10
CA SER A 622 -10.26 10.69 23.99
C SER A 622 -9.41 9.44 23.71
N THR A 623 -9.13 9.10 22.45
CA THR A 623 -8.09 8.12 22.13
C THR A 623 -6.72 8.65 22.57
N GLU A 624 -6.52 9.95 22.42
CA GLU A 624 -5.37 10.71 22.93
C GLU A 624 -5.23 10.54 24.44
N ASN A 625 -6.32 10.74 25.22
CA ASN A 625 -6.31 10.51 26.68
C ASN A 625 -5.93 9.05 27.07
N ALA A 626 -6.30 8.05 26.27
CA ALA A 626 -5.90 6.68 26.55
C ALA A 626 -4.40 6.45 26.29
N MET A 627 -3.86 7.11 25.27
CA MET A 627 -2.43 7.08 24.96
C MET A 627 -1.62 7.78 26.06
N LEU A 628 -2.07 8.95 26.51
CA LEU A 628 -1.45 9.70 27.60
C LEU A 628 -1.45 8.90 28.92
N LYS A 629 -2.55 8.20 29.22
CA LYS A 629 -2.63 7.29 30.36
C LYS A 629 -1.62 6.15 30.24
N LEU A 630 -1.49 5.53 29.07
CA LEU A 630 -0.54 4.45 28.84
C LEU A 630 0.90 4.91 29.05
N LEU A 631 1.30 6.08 28.51
CA LEU A 631 2.63 6.66 28.69
C LEU A 631 2.88 7.01 30.15
N SER A 632 1.92 7.65 30.84
CA SER A 632 2.03 7.95 32.27
C SER A 632 2.22 6.70 33.12
N LYS A 633 1.48 5.63 32.82
CA LYS A 633 1.59 4.36 33.53
C LYS A 633 2.92 3.66 33.27
N LEU A 634 3.40 3.71 32.01
CA LEU A 634 4.72 3.18 31.64
C LEU A 634 5.84 3.87 32.43
N ALA A 635 5.77 5.19 32.57
CA ALA A 635 6.68 5.97 33.39
C ALA A 635 6.65 5.54 34.88
N ASP A 636 5.45 5.30 35.46
CA ASP A 636 5.30 4.86 36.85
C ASP A 636 5.87 3.45 37.07
N VAL A 637 5.63 2.53 36.11
CA VAL A 637 6.20 1.19 36.14
C VAL A 637 7.72 1.26 36.09
N ARG A 638 8.31 2.09 35.22
CA ARG A 638 9.76 2.30 35.12
C ARG A 638 10.34 2.80 36.46
N LYS A 639 9.77 3.85 37.05
CA LYS A 639 10.21 4.39 38.35
C LYS A 639 10.14 3.36 39.47
N THR A 640 9.07 2.56 39.55
CA THR A 640 8.95 1.51 40.59
C THR A 640 10.01 0.42 40.42
N VAL A 641 10.41 0.15 39.18
CA VAL A 641 11.49 -0.79 38.87
C VAL A 641 12.86 -0.23 39.28
N GLU A 642 13.12 1.05 38.97
CA GLU A 642 14.37 1.72 39.38
C GLU A 642 14.50 1.77 40.90
N ALA A 643 13.46 2.15 41.63
CA ALA A 643 13.44 2.15 43.09
C ALA A 643 13.71 0.77 43.69
N ARG A 644 13.25 -0.32 43.06
CA ARG A 644 13.53 -1.71 43.50
C ARG A 644 14.98 -2.11 43.22
N LYS A 645 15.60 -1.59 42.17
CA LYS A 645 17.01 -1.81 41.81
C LYS A 645 17.96 -1.22 42.87
N GLU A 646 17.65 -0.02 43.34
CA GLU A 646 18.42 0.64 44.42
C GLU A 646 18.36 -0.12 45.74
N VAL A 647 17.27 -0.83 46.03
CA VAL A 647 17.06 -1.65 47.24
C VAL A 647 17.72 -3.04 47.09
N GLY A 648 18.38 -3.36 45.96
CA GLY A 648 19.08 -4.64 45.76
C GLY A 648 18.20 -5.88 45.65
N LYS A 649 16.90 -5.71 45.41
CA LYS A 649 15.91 -6.80 45.36
C LYS A 649 15.52 -7.26 43.94
N SER A 650 16.05 -6.62 42.90
CA SER A 650 15.68 -6.99 41.54
C SER A 650 16.94 -7.11 40.67
N ALA A 651 17.29 -8.34 40.33
CA ALA A 651 18.33 -8.60 39.35
C ALA A 651 17.75 -8.35 37.93
N GLY A 652 18.23 -7.30 37.25
CA GLY A 652 18.37 -7.40 35.83
C GLY A 652 17.55 -6.52 34.89
N LEU A 653 16.57 -5.68 35.30
CA LEU A 653 15.93 -4.75 34.36
C LEU A 653 16.89 -3.65 33.95
N LYS A 654 17.15 -3.55 32.64
CA LYS A 654 17.89 -2.45 32.03
C LYS A 654 16.87 -1.46 31.44
N ASN A 655 17.23 -0.18 31.33
CA ASN A 655 16.40 0.81 30.69
C ASN A 655 16.14 0.48 29.19
N THR A 656 17.04 -0.32 28.62
CA THR A 656 16.87 -0.85 27.25
C THR A 656 15.68 -1.80 27.09
N ASP A 657 15.21 -2.46 28.17
CA ASP A 657 14.06 -3.38 28.11
C ASP A 657 12.74 -2.63 27.88
N PHE A 658 12.71 -1.31 28.17
CA PHE A 658 11.57 -0.45 27.89
C PHE A 658 11.51 0.08 26.45
N VAL A 659 12.60 -0.01 25.68
CA VAL A 659 12.69 0.51 24.30
C VAL A 659 11.61 -0.08 23.41
N LEU A 660 11.32 -1.37 23.56
CA LEU A 660 10.27 -2.06 22.82
C LEU A 660 8.87 -1.46 23.10
N PHE A 661 8.57 -1.18 24.36
CA PHE A 661 7.27 -0.60 24.77
C PHE A 661 7.13 0.85 24.29
N TYR A 662 8.20 1.64 24.37
CA TYR A 662 8.21 3.02 23.83
C TYR A 662 8.05 3.04 22.32
N SER A 663 8.71 2.14 21.60
CA SER A 663 8.54 1.99 20.15
C SER A 663 7.12 1.60 19.78
N TYR A 664 6.52 0.69 20.56
CA TYR A 664 5.10 0.32 20.39
C TYR A 664 4.18 1.53 20.62
N CYS A 665 4.40 2.31 21.67
CA CYS A 665 3.61 3.50 21.96
C CYS A 665 3.70 4.53 20.83
N LEU A 666 4.89 4.81 20.31
CA LEU A 666 5.08 5.80 19.25
C LEU A 666 4.42 5.37 17.94
N VAL A 667 4.56 4.11 17.54
CA VAL A 667 3.89 3.61 16.32
C VAL A 667 2.37 3.59 16.51
N THR A 668 1.89 3.32 17.72
CA THR A 668 0.45 3.40 18.03
C THR A 668 -0.06 4.83 17.97
N ASN A 669 0.69 5.79 18.47
CA ASN A 669 0.34 7.23 18.37
C ASN A 669 0.23 7.66 16.90
N PHE A 670 1.18 7.26 16.07
CA PHE A 670 1.11 7.50 14.63
C PHE A 670 -0.17 6.91 13.99
N ILE A 671 -0.55 5.67 14.37
CA ILE A 671 -1.79 5.05 13.86
C ILE A 671 -3.02 5.86 14.29
N VAL A 672 -3.05 6.32 15.53
CA VAL A 672 -4.16 7.15 16.05
C VAL A 672 -4.27 8.46 15.27
N ASN A 673 -3.16 9.16 15.05
CA ASN A 673 -3.12 10.42 14.30
C ASN A 673 -3.58 10.23 12.85
N GLU A 674 -3.11 9.18 12.18
CA GLU A 674 -3.57 8.84 10.82
C GLU A 674 -5.07 8.51 10.77
N LEU A 675 -5.60 7.77 11.76
CA LEU A 675 -7.04 7.48 11.84
C LEU A 675 -7.87 8.76 12.08
N THR A 676 -7.37 9.69 12.90
CA THR A 676 -8.00 10.98 13.13
C THR A 676 -8.02 11.80 11.84
N SER A 677 -6.92 11.88 11.10
CA SER A 677 -6.88 12.52 9.78
C SER A 677 -7.85 11.88 8.77
N LEU A 678 -7.97 10.54 8.78
CA LEU A 678 -8.97 9.84 7.95
C LEU A 678 -10.40 10.19 8.36
N MET A 679 -10.68 10.42 9.66
CA MET A 679 -11.98 10.86 10.14
C MET A 679 -12.31 12.27 9.66
N GLU A 680 -11.36 13.20 9.70
CA GLU A 680 -11.51 14.56 9.18
C GLU A 680 -11.86 14.57 7.68
N GLU A 681 -11.12 13.78 6.87
CA GLU A 681 -11.42 13.66 5.45
C GLU A 681 -12.82 13.04 5.18
N LEU A 682 -13.30 12.15 6.05
CA LEU A 682 -14.68 11.64 5.97
C LEU A 682 -15.72 12.68 6.42
N ILE A 683 -15.41 13.53 7.42
CA ILE A 683 -16.25 14.65 7.81
C ILE A 683 -16.39 15.64 6.64
N HIS A 684 -15.30 15.93 5.93
CA HIS A 684 -15.37 16.73 4.69
C HIS A 684 -16.25 16.11 3.61
N LEU A 685 -16.35 14.77 3.57
CA LEU A 685 -17.13 14.07 2.55
C LEU A 685 -18.62 13.93 2.89
N TYR A 686 -18.97 13.69 4.16
CA TYR A 686 -20.33 13.36 4.61
C TYR A 686 -20.90 14.35 5.60
N GLY A 687 -20.10 15.29 6.12
CA GLY A 687 -20.48 16.21 7.16
C GLY A 687 -20.31 15.67 8.57
N GLN A 688 -20.45 16.57 9.54
CA GLN A 688 -20.48 16.27 10.96
C GLN A 688 -21.92 16.02 11.40
N LEU A 689 -22.10 15.12 12.37
CA LEU A 689 -23.42 14.82 12.94
C LEU A 689 -23.79 15.90 13.95
N ASP A 690 -24.62 16.85 13.53
CA ASP A 690 -25.23 17.88 14.38
C ASP A 690 -26.72 17.58 14.58
N GLU A 691 -27.31 18.15 15.63
CA GLU A 691 -28.75 17.98 15.92
C GLU A 691 -29.63 18.38 14.74
N GLU A 692 -29.21 19.40 13.95
CA GLU A 692 -29.90 19.86 12.75
C GLU A 692 -29.80 18.86 11.56
N SER A 693 -28.80 17.97 11.57
CA SER A 693 -28.61 16.98 10.48
C SER A 693 -29.52 15.75 10.60
N VAL A 694 -30.15 15.55 11.76
CA VAL A 694 -31.10 14.47 12.01
C VAL A 694 -32.52 14.94 11.73
N GLN A 695 -32.90 14.99 10.46
CA GLN A 695 -34.30 15.20 10.08
C GLN A 695 -34.98 13.83 9.95
N PHE A 696 -36.02 13.61 10.74
CA PHE A 696 -36.95 12.49 10.52
C PHE A 696 -37.77 12.80 9.26
N ILE A 697 -37.57 12.02 8.18
CA ILE A 697 -38.39 12.10 6.96
C ILE A 697 -39.62 11.22 7.15
#